data_85cf1720c73200abfdfc2f6025cc823a
#
_entry.id   85cf1720c73200abfdfc2f6025cc823a
#
_cell.length_a   1.000
_cell.length_b   1.000
_cell.length_c   1.000
_cell.angle_alpha   90.00
_cell.angle_beta   90.00
_cell.angle_gamma   90.00
#
_symmetry.space_group_name_H-M   'P 1'
#
loop_
_entity.id
_entity.type
_entity.pdbx_description
1 polymer ?
#
loop_
_entity_poly.entity_id
_entity_poly.type
_entity_poly.pdbx_seq_one_letter_code
_entity_poly.pdbx_strand_id
1 'polypeptide(L)'
;MSLSEADTRAKLIDPAIHARGWLEDLICREVTLGAVEIVNGKGRRRSSGRTDYTLRIRVNAETQPVAIALIEAKKESLPPGHGLDQAKGYLAASRHNVQFVFSSNGHLFVEFDRSTGLTTRPRPIAEFPTPAELRARYEKIVGFSLDAPSAKPLLTRYAGGEGQRRYFQDAAIRAVFEKVARSAEKNEPPRALLSLATGTGKTFIACNLLRRIADAGQLRRALFLCDRDELRTQGLKAMQNVFGADAAEVYEDGGKNNAKNARVHVATYQTLGIDKEDGDPSFLFRHYPEDYFSHIVIDECHRSAWGKWSVVLTRNSKAVQIGLTATPRQLKCSEQTEEAKADARITADNLHYFGEPVYEYGLAQAMEDGYLAACEIQLAQVNLDARGVTLAEIISRNPRNANTGQPVTAAEIADLYEKQQFETKLLLPDRVNAMCLDLFTQIVNSDKERGPHQKTIIFCARDRHADDVAAAMNNLYAQWCASKGVPRKDPYAFKCTAKSSGNDALPDLRGSSSSHFIATTVDLLTTGVDVPAVRNIAFFRYMKSPISFYQMIGRGTRIDEPTGKLMFTVYDYTGATRLFAEDFITKPPSTGGGGTGPGPGPGPIDPPPPPPEPPVIVDGFEVHMSPLGRFVVAPINGKAMPVPIDDYKAGLSARLTQECPTLEAFRARWVNPPEREEIIDAIVSSGYSPSVLRMLEQMNDYDLYDVLADLAYGLLPRTREERCLAFRYKHAGWLAALPEQARKTIEAIADQFAVGGTEGLENPHIWQTPEVAAAGGIAALKSAGEPKVVLQQTKERMFAA
;
A
#
# COMPACT_ATOMS: atom_id res chain seq x y z
N MET A 1 -9.33 8.92 -41.92
CA MET A 1 -8.50 8.92 -40.71
C MET A 1 -8.99 7.78 -39.83
N SER A 2 -8.10 6.96 -39.32
CA SER A 2 -8.45 5.92 -38.37
C SER A 2 -8.96 6.55 -37.07
N LEU A 3 -9.93 5.90 -36.43
CA LEU A 3 -10.52 6.37 -35.16
C LEU A 3 -9.51 6.31 -34.02
N SER A 4 -9.53 7.32 -33.16
CA SER A 4 -8.83 7.27 -31.86
C SER A 4 -9.42 6.17 -30.97
N GLU A 5 -8.75 5.79 -29.91
CA GLU A 5 -9.26 4.81 -28.95
C GLU A 5 -10.59 5.25 -28.33
N ALA A 6 -10.71 6.52 -27.93
CA ALA A 6 -11.97 7.08 -27.42
C ALA A 6 -13.10 7.06 -28.45
N ASP A 7 -12.79 7.39 -29.74
CA ASP A 7 -13.75 7.27 -30.82
C ASP A 7 -14.10 5.83 -31.14
N THR A 8 -13.12 4.91 -31.08
CA THR A 8 -13.36 3.47 -31.27
C THR A 8 -14.30 2.95 -30.19
N ARG A 9 -14.12 3.35 -28.95
CA ARG A 9 -15.04 3.01 -27.85
C ARG A 9 -16.46 3.49 -28.19
N ALA A 10 -16.63 4.79 -28.39
CA ALA A 10 -17.94 5.42 -28.52
C ALA A 10 -18.69 5.03 -29.80
N LYS A 11 -17.96 4.85 -30.94
CA LYS A 11 -18.58 4.67 -32.24
C LYS A 11 -18.68 3.22 -32.69
N LEU A 12 -17.81 2.35 -32.18
CA LEU A 12 -17.74 0.95 -32.62
C LEU A 12 -18.03 -0.04 -31.51
N ILE A 13 -17.32 0.06 -30.35
CA ILE A 13 -17.45 -0.94 -29.27
C ILE A 13 -18.78 -0.79 -28.55
N ASP A 14 -19.14 0.42 -28.10
CA ASP A 14 -20.39 0.65 -27.38
C ASP A 14 -21.63 0.19 -28.15
N PRO A 15 -21.84 0.56 -29.42
CA PRO A 15 -22.99 0.08 -30.17
C PRO A 15 -22.99 -1.44 -30.37
N ALA A 16 -21.81 -2.05 -30.55
CA ALA A 16 -21.71 -3.48 -30.79
C ALA A 16 -22.06 -4.29 -29.55
N ILE A 17 -21.54 -3.92 -28.36
CA ILE A 17 -21.88 -4.62 -27.11
C ILE A 17 -23.33 -4.39 -26.71
N HIS A 18 -23.90 -3.19 -26.94
CA HIS A 18 -25.31 -2.95 -26.72
C HIS A 18 -26.20 -3.82 -27.61
N ALA A 19 -25.82 -4.00 -28.88
CA ALA A 19 -26.53 -4.91 -29.79
C ALA A 19 -26.49 -6.38 -29.30
N ARG A 20 -25.51 -6.73 -28.46
CA ARG A 20 -25.40 -8.06 -27.82
C ARG A 20 -26.14 -8.14 -26.46
N GLY A 21 -26.90 -7.11 -26.07
CA GLY A 21 -27.74 -7.09 -24.87
C GLY A 21 -27.02 -6.59 -23.60
N TRP A 22 -25.85 -5.98 -23.72
CA TRP A 22 -25.19 -5.32 -22.61
C TRP A 22 -25.87 -3.95 -22.36
N LEU A 23 -26.58 -3.83 -21.24
CA LEU A 23 -27.24 -2.59 -20.83
C LEU A 23 -26.25 -1.66 -20.14
N GLU A 24 -26.51 -0.35 -20.17
CA GLU A 24 -25.66 0.67 -19.54
C GLU A 24 -25.39 0.44 -18.05
N ASP A 25 -26.35 -0.07 -17.31
CA ASP A 25 -26.22 -0.37 -15.89
C ASP A 25 -25.37 -1.61 -15.58
N LEU A 26 -25.05 -2.41 -16.62
CA LEU A 26 -24.12 -3.56 -16.54
C LEU A 26 -22.71 -3.21 -17.03
N ILE A 27 -22.52 -2.03 -17.59
CA ILE A 27 -21.26 -1.54 -18.11
C ILE A 27 -20.75 -0.46 -17.16
N CYS A 28 -19.54 -0.64 -16.60
CA CYS A 28 -18.87 0.40 -15.86
C CYS A 28 -17.66 0.85 -16.68
N ARG A 29 -17.67 2.12 -17.10
CA ARG A 29 -16.58 2.70 -17.91
C ARG A 29 -15.58 3.38 -17.01
N GLU A 30 -14.32 3.33 -17.39
CA GLU A 30 -13.24 4.08 -16.79
C GLU A 30 -13.11 3.88 -15.27
N VAL A 31 -13.04 2.62 -14.82
CA VAL A 31 -12.73 2.31 -13.42
C VAL A 31 -11.27 2.69 -13.16
N THR A 32 -11.09 3.80 -12.48
CA THR A 32 -9.76 4.35 -12.14
C THR A 32 -9.03 3.40 -11.20
N LEU A 33 -7.81 3.01 -11.53
CA LEU A 33 -6.92 2.28 -10.62
C LEU A 33 -6.36 3.17 -9.49
N GLY A 34 -6.85 4.38 -9.35
CA GLY A 34 -6.78 5.19 -8.15
C GLY A 34 -5.42 5.76 -7.75
N ALA A 35 -4.45 5.81 -8.66
CA ALA A 35 -3.21 6.52 -8.39
C ALA A 35 -3.51 7.99 -8.02
N VAL A 36 -3.00 8.44 -6.88
CA VAL A 36 -3.08 9.85 -6.48
C VAL A 36 -1.85 10.56 -7.01
N GLU A 37 -2.05 11.59 -7.81
CA GLU A 37 -1.01 12.51 -8.22
C GLU A 37 -1.15 13.83 -7.47
N ILE A 38 -0.05 14.46 -7.09
CA ILE A 38 -0.12 15.80 -6.50
C ILE A 38 0.05 16.85 -7.60
N VAL A 39 -0.98 17.67 -7.71
CA VAL A 39 -0.94 18.90 -8.47
C VAL A 39 -1.12 20.05 -7.46
N ASN A 40 -0.13 20.95 -7.40
CA ASN A 40 -0.12 22.12 -6.49
C ASN A 40 -0.28 21.79 -4.99
N GLY A 41 0.40 20.75 -4.52
CA GLY A 41 0.30 20.33 -3.12
C GLY A 41 -1.05 19.69 -2.74
N LYS A 42 -1.94 19.47 -3.71
CA LYS A 42 -3.23 18.77 -3.50
C LYS A 42 -3.21 17.45 -4.24
N GLY A 43 -3.58 16.38 -3.54
CA GLY A 43 -3.76 15.06 -4.14
C GLY A 43 -4.88 15.08 -5.18
N ARG A 44 -4.56 14.69 -6.42
CA ARG A 44 -5.53 14.38 -7.47
C ARG A 44 -5.45 12.91 -7.82
N ARG A 45 -6.57 12.30 -8.13
CA ARG A 45 -6.60 10.94 -8.68
C ARG A 45 -6.06 10.98 -10.11
N ARG A 46 -5.08 10.12 -10.41
CA ARG A 46 -4.59 9.93 -11.77
C ARG A 46 -5.67 9.39 -12.69
N SER A 47 -5.62 9.81 -13.94
CA SER A 47 -6.41 9.24 -15.02
C SER A 47 -5.77 7.98 -15.65
N SER A 48 -4.50 7.73 -15.44
CA SER A 48 -3.77 6.58 -15.99
C SER A 48 -4.00 5.30 -15.19
N GLY A 49 -4.04 4.15 -15.88
CA GLY A 49 -4.35 2.85 -15.29
C GLY A 49 -5.85 2.57 -15.17
N ARG A 50 -6.64 3.07 -16.12
CA ARG A 50 -8.08 2.79 -16.21
C ARG A 50 -8.32 1.52 -16.99
N THR A 51 -9.25 0.68 -16.51
CA THR A 51 -9.88 -0.30 -17.38
C THR A 51 -10.96 0.42 -18.18
N ASP A 52 -10.94 0.29 -19.51
CA ASP A 52 -11.92 0.96 -20.36
C ASP A 52 -13.34 0.56 -19.99
N TYR A 53 -13.55 -0.75 -19.78
CA TYR A 53 -14.83 -1.28 -19.37
C TYR A 53 -14.68 -2.40 -18.35
N THR A 54 -15.58 -2.39 -17.36
CA THR A 54 -15.87 -3.56 -16.52
C THR A 54 -17.27 -4.03 -16.81
N LEU A 55 -17.40 -5.26 -17.30
CA LEU A 55 -18.69 -5.89 -17.57
C LEU A 55 -19.18 -6.65 -16.33
N ARG A 56 -20.45 -6.42 -16.03
CA ARG A 56 -21.11 -6.99 -14.85
C ARG A 56 -22.35 -7.75 -15.25
N ILE A 57 -22.68 -8.78 -14.48
CA ILE A 57 -23.93 -9.54 -14.63
C ILE A 57 -24.81 -9.28 -13.41
N ARG A 58 -26.11 -9.30 -13.63
CA ARG A 58 -27.12 -9.13 -12.60
C ARG A 58 -28.11 -10.29 -12.63
N VAL A 59 -28.53 -10.77 -11.48
CA VAL A 59 -29.55 -11.82 -11.38
C VAL A 59 -30.95 -11.23 -11.63
N ASN A 60 -31.25 -10.12 -10.95
CA ASN A 60 -32.50 -9.38 -11.14
C ASN A 60 -32.32 -7.89 -10.77
N ALA A 61 -33.35 -7.08 -10.92
CA ALA A 61 -33.31 -5.64 -10.64
C ALA A 61 -32.96 -5.28 -9.19
N GLU A 62 -33.21 -6.17 -8.24
CA GLU A 62 -32.98 -5.98 -6.81
C GLU A 62 -31.54 -6.30 -6.37
N THR A 63 -30.79 -7.04 -7.21
CA THR A 63 -29.45 -7.53 -6.84
C THR A 63 -28.34 -6.58 -7.25
N GLN A 64 -27.22 -6.66 -6.51
CA GLN A 64 -25.93 -6.02 -6.87
C GLN A 64 -25.36 -6.70 -8.12
N PRO A 65 -24.98 -5.94 -9.17
CA PRO A 65 -24.28 -6.51 -10.30
C PRO A 65 -22.89 -7.03 -9.90
N VAL A 66 -22.49 -8.19 -10.46
CA VAL A 66 -21.21 -8.87 -10.21
C VAL A 66 -20.27 -8.63 -11.39
N ALA A 67 -19.11 -8.06 -11.15
CA ALA A 67 -18.08 -7.88 -12.18
C ALA A 67 -17.46 -9.23 -12.55
N ILE A 68 -17.46 -9.56 -13.86
CA ILE A 68 -16.99 -10.84 -14.39
C ILE A 68 -15.96 -10.70 -15.50
N ALA A 69 -15.92 -9.56 -16.18
CA ALA A 69 -15.04 -9.35 -17.32
C ALA A 69 -14.54 -7.89 -17.41
N LEU A 70 -13.43 -7.72 -18.12
CA LEU A 70 -12.89 -6.43 -18.54
C LEU A 70 -12.89 -6.37 -20.06
N ILE A 71 -13.01 -5.16 -20.65
CA ILE A 71 -12.68 -4.89 -22.04
C ILE A 71 -11.62 -3.80 -22.07
N GLU A 72 -10.58 -4.03 -22.83
CA GLU A 72 -9.54 -3.07 -23.18
C GLU A 72 -9.76 -2.63 -24.63
N ALA A 73 -10.01 -1.36 -24.85
CA ALA A 73 -10.17 -0.80 -26.17
C ALA A 73 -8.81 -0.54 -26.83
N LYS A 74 -8.77 -0.66 -28.15
CA LYS A 74 -7.61 -0.32 -28.97
C LYS A 74 -8.03 0.62 -30.08
N LYS A 75 -7.07 1.41 -30.60
CA LYS A 75 -7.31 2.21 -31.80
C LYS A 75 -7.76 1.31 -32.95
N GLU A 76 -8.68 1.81 -33.76
CA GLU A 76 -9.20 1.09 -34.91
C GLU A 76 -8.11 0.49 -35.83
N SER A 77 -6.98 1.22 -35.97
CA SER A 77 -5.84 0.80 -36.81
C SER A 77 -4.95 -0.28 -36.22
N LEU A 78 -5.13 -0.64 -34.93
CA LEU A 78 -4.32 -1.65 -34.28
C LEU A 78 -5.00 -3.02 -34.34
N PRO A 79 -4.22 -4.12 -34.27
CA PRO A 79 -4.80 -5.46 -34.11
C PRO A 79 -5.58 -5.52 -32.79
N PRO A 80 -6.70 -6.27 -32.71
CA PRO A 80 -7.54 -6.34 -31.52
C PRO A 80 -6.80 -6.89 -30.28
N GLY A 81 -5.81 -7.74 -30.48
CA GLY A 81 -4.98 -8.31 -29.41
C GLY A 81 -3.71 -7.52 -29.12
N HIS A 82 -3.58 -6.30 -29.65
CA HIS A 82 -2.37 -5.51 -29.44
C HIS A 82 -2.13 -5.24 -27.96
N GLY A 83 -1.01 -5.74 -27.45
CA GLY A 83 -0.65 -5.60 -26.04
C GLY A 83 -1.39 -6.53 -25.06
N LEU A 84 -2.32 -7.37 -25.51
CA LEU A 84 -2.95 -8.42 -24.70
C LEU A 84 -2.30 -9.77 -25.03
N ASP A 85 -1.27 -10.11 -24.31
CA ASP A 85 -0.74 -11.47 -24.27
C ASP A 85 -1.34 -12.25 -23.07
N GLN A 86 -1.02 -13.52 -22.98
CA GLN A 86 -1.51 -14.39 -21.90
C GLN A 86 -1.12 -13.88 -20.52
N ALA A 87 0.09 -13.37 -20.35
CA ALA A 87 0.59 -12.87 -19.06
C ALA A 87 -0.14 -11.60 -18.63
N LYS A 88 -0.35 -10.66 -19.54
CA LYS A 88 -1.11 -9.42 -19.27
C LYS A 88 -2.58 -9.71 -19.00
N GLY A 89 -3.20 -10.60 -19.78
CA GLY A 89 -4.57 -11.05 -19.55
C GLY A 89 -4.75 -11.66 -18.17
N TYR A 90 -3.83 -12.54 -17.75
CA TYR A 90 -3.85 -13.15 -16.42
C TYR A 90 -3.67 -12.09 -15.30
N LEU A 91 -2.75 -11.15 -15.48
CA LEU A 91 -2.50 -10.09 -14.50
C LEU A 91 -3.74 -9.20 -14.31
N ALA A 92 -4.36 -8.74 -15.41
CA ALA A 92 -5.56 -7.92 -15.35
C ALA A 92 -6.73 -8.68 -14.70
N ALA A 93 -6.98 -9.91 -15.13
CA ALA A 93 -8.01 -10.77 -14.53
C ALA A 93 -7.79 -11.02 -13.05
N SER A 94 -6.54 -11.23 -12.63
CA SER A 94 -6.17 -11.45 -11.23
C SER A 94 -6.34 -10.18 -10.38
N ARG A 95 -5.86 -9.03 -10.86
CA ARG A 95 -5.99 -7.74 -10.16
C ARG A 95 -7.44 -7.38 -9.87
N HIS A 96 -8.34 -7.60 -10.83
CA HIS A 96 -9.76 -7.28 -10.69
C HIS A 96 -10.62 -8.45 -10.19
N ASN A 97 -10.04 -9.61 -9.94
CA ASN A 97 -10.75 -10.86 -9.66
C ASN A 97 -11.91 -11.11 -10.64
N VAL A 98 -11.63 -11.03 -11.94
CA VAL A 98 -12.58 -11.36 -13.00
C VAL A 98 -12.14 -12.62 -13.75
N GLN A 99 -13.04 -13.22 -14.51
CA GLN A 99 -12.77 -14.47 -15.23
C GLN A 99 -12.32 -14.22 -16.67
N PHE A 100 -12.81 -13.15 -17.29
CA PHE A 100 -12.57 -12.87 -18.70
C PHE A 100 -11.94 -11.50 -18.91
N VAL A 101 -11.00 -11.42 -19.84
CA VAL A 101 -10.45 -10.15 -20.33
C VAL A 101 -10.56 -10.12 -21.83
N PHE A 102 -11.20 -9.10 -22.36
CA PHE A 102 -11.36 -8.86 -23.77
C PHE A 102 -10.47 -7.69 -24.19
N SER A 103 -9.99 -7.74 -25.44
CA SER A 103 -9.39 -6.57 -26.08
C SER A 103 -9.99 -6.43 -27.49
N SER A 104 -10.34 -5.18 -27.88
CA SER A 104 -11.05 -4.93 -29.12
C SER A 104 -10.63 -3.63 -29.78
N ASN A 105 -10.53 -3.65 -31.13
CA ASN A 105 -10.37 -2.46 -31.97
C ASN A 105 -11.70 -1.97 -32.59
N GLY A 106 -12.83 -2.45 -32.07
CA GLY A 106 -14.16 -2.10 -32.53
C GLY A 106 -14.69 -2.95 -33.69
N HIS A 107 -13.86 -3.65 -34.45
CA HIS A 107 -14.25 -4.57 -35.51
C HIS A 107 -14.09 -6.04 -35.12
N LEU A 108 -12.98 -6.31 -34.44
CA LEU A 108 -12.63 -7.64 -33.95
C LEU A 108 -12.35 -7.56 -32.45
N PHE A 109 -12.47 -8.72 -31.79
CA PHE A 109 -12.03 -8.88 -30.41
C PHE A 109 -11.26 -10.17 -30.21
N VAL A 110 -10.41 -10.19 -29.20
CA VAL A 110 -9.79 -11.38 -28.62
C VAL A 110 -10.24 -11.52 -27.18
N GLU A 111 -10.27 -12.74 -26.67
CA GLU A 111 -10.68 -13.07 -25.33
C GLU A 111 -9.58 -13.86 -24.62
N PHE A 112 -9.20 -13.44 -23.42
CA PHE A 112 -8.42 -14.23 -22.49
C PHE A 112 -9.35 -14.81 -21.41
N ASP A 113 -9.32 -16.13 -21.22
CA ASP A 113 -10.04 -16.86 -20.19
C ASP A 113 -9.08 -17.30 -19.09
N ARG A 114 -9.23 -16.72 -17.90
CA ARG A 114 -8.37 -16.99 -16.73
C ARG A 114 -8.41 -18.45 -16.29
N SER A 115 -9.56 -19.12 -16.43
CA SER A 115 -9.74 -20.51 -15.99
C SER A 115 -8.96 -21.51 -16.83
N THR A 116 -8.80 -21.23 -18.12
CA THR A 116 -8.05 -22.08 -19.07
C THR A 116 -6.65 -21.53 -19.34
N GLY A 117 -6.42 -20.25 -19.10
CA GLY A 117 -5.19 -19.54 -19.45
C GLY A 117 -5.02 -19.31 -20.95
N LEU A 118 -6.08 -19.48 -21.75
CA LEU A 118 -6.02 -19.36 -23.21
C LEU A 118 -6.50 -18.02 -23.71
N THR A 119 -5.82 -17.50 -24.75
CA THR A 119 -6.25 -16.35 -25.54
C THR A 119 -6.79 -16.82 -26.87
N THR A 120 -7.99 -16.37 -27.24
CA THR A 120 -8.64 -16.77 -28.50
C THR A 120 -7.98 -16.09 -29.70
N ARG A 121 -8.24 -16.64 -30.92
CA ARG A 121 -8.00 -15.92 -32.17
C ARG A 121 -8.99 -14.74 -32.28
N PRO A 122 -8.66 -13.69 -33.08
CA PRO A 122 -9.57 -12.60 -33.34
C PRO A 122 -10.90 -13.10 -33.92
N ARG A 123 -12.01 -12.58 -33.38
CA ARG A 123 -13.38 -12.85 -33.83
C ARG A 123 -14.11 -11.52 -34.10
N PRO A 124 -15.12 -11.50 -35.00
CA PRO A 124 -15.94 -10.32 -35.26
C PRO A 124 -16.61 -9.80 -33.96
N ILE A 125 -16.63 -8.48 -33.75
CA ILE A 125 -17.27 -7.89 -32.56
C ILE A 125 -18.77 -8.23 -32.49
N ALA A 126 -19.42 -8.50 -33.60
CA ALA A 126 -20.80 -8.96 -33.64
C ALA A 126 -21.03 -10.32 -32.96
N GLU A 127 -19.99 -11.10 -32.74
CA GLU A 127 -19.99 -12.37 -32.00
C GLU A 127 -19.64 -12.20 -30.51
N PHE A 128 -19.53 -10.97 -30.06
CA PHE A 128 -19.22 -10.70 -28.63
C PHE A 128 -20.23 -11.42 -27.73
N PRO A 129 -19.79 -12.10 -26.65
CA PRO A 129 -20.69 -12.89 -25.83
C PRO A 129 -21.76 -12.01 -25.14
N THR A 130 -22.96 -12.53 -25.05
CA THR A 130 -24.09 -11.91 -24.35
C THR A 130 -23.90 -12.00 -22.82
N PRO A 131 -24.62 -11.18 -22.02
CA PRO A 131 -24.62 -11.30 -20.57
C PRO A 131 -25.00 -12.71 -20.07
N ALA A 132 -25.98 -13.36 -20.73
CA ALA A 132 -26.43 -14.71 -20.35
C ALA A 132 -25.36 -15.78 -20.64
N GLU A 133 -24.68 -15.69 -21.78
CA GLU A 133 -23.58 -16.61 -22.13
C GLU A 133 -22.42 -16.48 -21.16
N LEU A 134 -22.02 -15.23 -20.81
CA LEU A 134 -20.94 -15.02 -19.85
C LEU A 134 -21.36 -15.42 -18.44
N ARG A 135 -22.63 -15.21 -18.04
CA ARG A 135 -23.14 -15.70 -16.77
C ARG A 135 -23.04 -17.22 -16.67
N ALA A 136 -23.52 -17.95 -17.66
CA ALA A 136 -23.47 -19.41 -17.63
C ALA A 136 -22.01 -19.94 -17.55
N ARG A 137 -21.09 -19.31 -18.28
CA ARG A 137 -19.65 -19.65 -18.21
C ARG A 137 -19.07 -19.30 -16.83
N TYR A 138 -19.39 -18.15 -16.28
CA TYR A 138 -18.94 -17.73 -14.96
C TYR A 138 -19.40 -18.69 -13.88
N GLU A 139 -20.71 -19.03 -13.81
CA GLU A 139 -21.28 -19.97 -12.83
C GLU A 139 -20.59 -21.36 -12.93
N LYS A 140 -20.30 -21.82 -14.13
CA LYS A 140 -19.55 -23.06 -14.34
C LYS A 140 -18.13 -22.97 -13.77
N ILE A 141 -17.44 -21.85 -13.94
CA ILE A 141 -16.05 -21.66 -13.48
C ILE A 141 -16.01 -21.50 -11.96
N VAL A 142 -16.89 -20.67 -11.39
CA VAL A 142 -16.91 -20.44 -9.94
C VAL A 142 -17.48 -21.63 -9.16
N GLY A 143 -18.24 -22.51 -9.82
CA GLY A 143 -18.75 -23.76 -9.26
C GLY A 143 -19.97 -23.60 -8.37
N PHE A 144 -20.76 -22.54 -8.57
CA PHE A 144 -22.06 -22.34 -7.93
C PHE A 144 -22.97 -21.50 -8.83
N SER A 145 -24.28 -21.60 -8.62
CA SER A 145 -25.25 -20.73 -9.31
C SER A 145 -25.41 -19.41 -8.55
N LEU A 146 -25.55 -18.32 -9.29
CA LEU A 146 -25.87 -17.00 -8.68
C LEU A 146 -27.27 -16.98 -8.06
N ASP A 147 -28.16 -17.90 -8.42
CA ASP A 147 -29.49 -18.06 -7.80
C ASP A 147 -29.44 -18.87 -6.48
N ALA A 148 -28.30 -19.45 -6.15
CA ALA A 148 -28.16 -20.24 -4.92
C ALA A 148 -28.22 -19.36 -3.67
N PRO A 149 -28.80 -19.86 -2.55
CA PRO A 149 -28.81 -19.13 -1.28
C PRO A 149 -27.41 -18.75 -0.78
N SER A 150 -26.41 -19.58 -1.05
CA SER A 150 -24.99 -19.36 -0.74
C SER A 150 -24.41 -18.12 -1.42
N ALA A 151 -24.91 -17.73 -2.59
CA ALA A 151 -24.49 -16.55 -3.35
C ALA A 151 -25.12 -15.23 -2.87
N LYS A 152 -26.12 -15.29 -1.98
CA LYS A 152 -26.88 -14.11 -1.55
C LYS A 152 -26.02 -12.95 -1.02
N PRO A 153 -24.96 -13.15 -0.19
CA PRO A 153 -24.09 -12.05 0.22
C PRO A 153 -23.33 -11.39 -0.94
N LEU A 154 -22.97 -12.15 -1.97
CA LEU A 154 -22.34 -11.62 -3.19
C LEU A 154 -23.30 -10.70 -3.98
N LEU A 155 -24.59 -10.96 -3.92
CA LEU A 155 -25.65 -10.25 -4.66
C LEU A 155 -26.32 -9.14 -3.85
N THR A 156 -26.04 -9.04 -2.56
CA THR A 156 -26.68 -8.04 -1.68
C THR A 156 -26.15 -6.64 -2.00
N ARG A 157 -27.09 -5.71 -2.26
CA ARG A 157 -26.78 -4.31 -2.47
C ARG A 157 -26.21 -3.68 -1.20
N TYR A 158 -25.35 -2.72 -1.38
CA TYR A 158 -24.84 -1.88 -0.29
C TYR A 158 -24.78 -0.42 -0.72
N ALA A 159 -24.84 0.47 0.26
CA ALA A 159 -24.80 1.90 0.01
C ALA A 159 -23.48 2.29 -0.71
N GLY A 160 -23.63 3.04 -1.81
CA GLY A 160 -22.50 3.51 -2.59
C GLY A 160 -22.07 2.63 -3.77
N GLY A 161 -22.52 1.36 -3.85
CA GLY A 161 -22.18 0.47 -4.96
C GLY A 161 -20.66 0.18 -5.09
N GLU A 162 -20.25 -0.57 -6.11
CA GLU A 162 -18.84 -0.93 -6.34
C GLU A 162 -17.98 0.28 -6.74
N GLY A 163 -18.51 1.27 -7.42
CA GLY A 163 -17.74 2.40 -7.95
C GLY A 163 -17.20 3.41 -6.93
N GLN A 164 -17.61 3.34 -5.66
CA GLN A 164 -17.13 4.25 -4.60
C GLN A 164 -15.97 3.69 -3.78
N ARG A 165 -15.61 2.45 -4.00
CA ARG A 165 -14.50 1.79 -3.32
C ARG A 165 -13.28 1.70 -4.23
N ARG A 166 -12.16 1.37 -3.60
CA ARG A 166 -10.97 1.00 -4.36
C ARG A 166 -11.23 -0.34 -5.03
N TYR A 167 -10.89 -0.48 -6.29
CA TYR A 167 -11.18 -1.67 -7.10
C TYR A 167 -10.76 -3.00 -6.43
N PHE A 168 -9.60 -2.99 -5.77
CA PHE A 168 -9.07 -4.18 -5.09
C PHE A 168 -9.89 -4.56 -3.84
N GLN A 169 -10.55 -3.59 -3.19
CA GLN A 169 -11.44 -3.87 -2.05
C GLN A 169 -12.68 -4.62 -2.52
N ASP A 170 -13.26 -4.21 -3.64
CA ASP A 170 -14.39 -4.92 -4.25
C ASP A 170 -13.97 -6.28 -4.79
N ALA A 171 -12.79 -6.39 -5.41
CA ALA A 171 -12.23 -7.66 -5.86
C ALA A 171 -12.00 -8.63 -4.68
N ALA A 172 -11.45 -8.15 -3.56
CA ALA A 172 -11.22 -8.95 -2.36
C ALA A 172 -12.54 -9.44 -1.73
N ILE A 173 -13.53 -8.55 -1.59
CA ILE A 173 -14.86 -8.89 -1.04
C ILE A 173 -15.54 -9.93 -1.93
N ARG A 174 -15.50 -9.76 -3.25
CA ARG A 174 -16.06 -10.70 -4.21
C ARG A 174 -15.37 -12.05 -4.12
N ALA A 175 -14.05 -12.11 -4.09
CA ALA A 175 -13.28 -13.33 -3.98
C ALA A 175 -13.62 -14.15 -2.73
N VAL A 176 -13.84 -13.48 -1.58
CA VAL A 176 -14.28 -14.15 -0.34
C VAL A 176 -15.67 -14.76 -0.53
N PHE A 177 -16.64 -14.01 -1.08
CA PHE A 177 -18.00 -14.54 -1.25
C PHE A 177 -18.06 -15.65 -2.29
N GLU A 178 -17.28 -15.57 -3.38
CA GLU A 178 -17.13 -16.66 -4.34
C GLU A 178 -16.58 -17.93 -3.71
N LYS A 179 -15.56 -17.80 -2.83
CA LYS A 179 -14.99 -18.94 -2.11
C LYS A 179 -16.00 -19.55 -1.14
N VAL A 180 -16.68 -18.71 -0.34
CA VAL A 180 -17.68 -19.18 0.63
C VAL A 180 -18.85 -19.86 -0.05
N ALA A 181 -19.39 -19.28 -1.14
CA ALA A 181 -20.48 -19.88 -1.90
C ALA A 181 -20.06 -21.24 -2.51
N ARG A 182 -18.87 -21.30 -3.10
CA ARG A 182 -18.31 -22.55 -3.65
C ARG A 182 -18.14 -23.62 -2.57
N SER A 183 -17.64 -23.23 -1.40
CA SER A 183 -17.45 -24.18 -0.29
C SER A 183 -18.78 -24.76 0.20
N ALA A 184 -19.85 -23.94 0.23
CA ALA A 184 -21.18 -24.39 0.60
C ALA A 184 -21.72 -25.42 -0.39
N GLU A 185 -21.58 -25.21 -1.70
CA GLU A 185 -22.02 -26.17 -2.74
C GLU A 185 -21.24 -27.48 -2.69
N LYS A 186 -19.97 -27.44 -2.31
CA LYS A 186 -19.10 -28.61 -2.20
C LYS A 186 -19.14 -29.29 -0.82
N ASN A 187 -19.89 -28.72 0.12
CA ASN A 187 -19.89 -29.13 1.51
C ASN A 187 -18.49 -29.17 2.16
N GLU A 188 -17.66 -28.18 1.76
CA GLU A 188 -16.31 -27.95 2.30
C GLU A 188 -16.38 -26.91 3.43
N PRO A 189 -15.43 -26.91 4.39
CA PRO A 189 -15.35 -25.85 5.39
C PRO A 189 -15.26 -24.46 4.73
N PRO A 190 -16.13 -23.50 5.09
CA PRO A 190 -16.18 -22.18 4.46
C PRO A 190 -15.06 -21.27 5.00
N ARG A 191 -13.85 -21.49 4.53
CA ARG A 191 -12.64 -20.76 4.92
C ARG A 191 -12.11 -19.95 3.77
N ALA A 192 -11.66 -18.72 4.07
CA ALA A 192 -11.03 -17.83 3.09
C ALA A 192 -9.86 -17.05 3.72
N LEU A 193 -8.79 -16.89 2.96
CA LEU A 193 -7.63 -16.07 3.34
C LEU A 193 -7.53 -14.89 2.38
N LEU A 194 -7.40 -13.67 2.93
CA LEU A 194 -7.07 -12.46 2.19
C LEU A 194 -5.67 -11.97 2.52
N SER A 195 -4.89 -11.73 1.50
CA SER A 195 -3.57 -11.15 1.59
C SER A 195 -3.57 -9.70 1.15
N LEU A 196 -3.45 -8.79 2.07
CA LEU A 196 -3.56 -7.37 1.79
C LEU A 196 -2.47 -6.61 2.54
N ALA A 197 -1.68 -5.81 1.83
CA ALA A 197 -0.63 -5.00 2.45
C ALA A 197 -1.17 -4.13 3.59
N THR A 198 -0.32 -3.84 4.55
CA THR A 198 -0.68 -2.93 5.65
C THR A 198 -1.03 -1.55 5.07
N GLY A 199 -2.12 -0.95 5.54
CA GLY A 199 -2.57 0.36 5.05
C GLY A 199 -3.59 0.31 3.91
N THR A 200 -3.91 -0.85 3.35
CA THR A 200 -4.88 -1.01 2.25
C THR A 200 -6.34 -1.08 2.70
N GLY A 201 -6.61 -1.09 4.01
CA GLY A 201 -7.96 -1.05 4.57
C GLY A 201 -8.54 -2.42 4.88
N LYS A 202 -7.77 -3.37 5.42
CA LYS A 202 -8.23 -4.68 5.87
C LYS A 202 -9.48 -4.62 6.75
N THR A 203 -9.45 -3.77 7.78
CA THR A 203 -10.59 -3.59 8.70
C THR A 203 -11.84 -3.08 7.97
N PHE A 204 -11.68 -2.19 7.00
CA PHE A 204 -12.79 -1.72 6.15
C PHE A 204 -13.41 -2.87 5.34
N ILE A 205 -12.59 -3.74 4.75
CA ILE A 205 -13.04 -4.93 4.03
C ILE A 205 -13.80 -5.86 4.98
N ALA A 206 -13.26 -6.11 6.18
CA ALA A 206 -13.92 -6.94 7.20
C ALA A 206 -15.32 -6.42 7.58
N CYS A 207 -15.44 -5.10 7.84
CA CYS A 207 -16.72 -4.46 8.13
C CYS A 207 -17.72 -4.65 6.98
N ASN A 208 -17.27 -4.46 5.75
CA ASN A 208 -18.12 -4.62 4.58
C ASN A 208 -18.54 -6.05 4.30
N LEU A 209 -17.66 -7.02 4.53
CA LEU A 209 -18.00 -8.43 4.46
C LEU A 209 -19.12 -8.77 5.46
N LEU A 210 -18.93 -8.44 6.73
CA LEU A 210 -19.92 -8.71 7.78
C LEU A 210 -21.22 -7.96 7.53
N ARG A 211 -21.18 -6.72 7.04
CA ARG A 211 -22.36 -5.93 6.71
C ARG A 211 -23.18 -6.59 5.60
N ARG A 212 -22.56 -7.00 4.50
CA ARG A 212 -23.25 -7.67 3.39
C ARG A 212 -23.84 -9.01 3.80
N ILE A 213 -23.13 -9.78 4.64
CA ILE A 213 -23.65 -11.03 5.21
C ILE A 213 -24.87 -10.75 6.09
N ALA A 214 -24.84 -9.68 6.89
CA ALA A 214 -25.97 -9.26 7.73
C ALA A 214 -27.18 -8.82 6.89
N ASP A 215 -26.96 -8.01 5.88
CA ASP A 215 -28.01 -7.53 4.97
C ASP A 215 -28.59 -8.66 4.11
N ALA A 216 -27.81 -9.72 3.83
CA ALA A 216 -28.26 -10.95 3.22
C ALA A 216 -29.12 -11.83 4.18
N GLY A 217 -29.21 -11.46 5.47
CA GLY A 217 -29.92 -12.21 6.50
C GLY A 217 -29.19 -13.46 6.98
N GLN A 218 -27.90 -13.59 6.71
CA GLN A 218 -27.10 -14.79 7.02
C GLN A 218 -26.20 -14.60 8.25
N LEU A 219 -26.08 -13.40 8.80
CA LEU A 219 -25.28 -13.13 9.99
C LEU A 219 -26.10 -13.40 11.26
N ARG A 220 -25.80 -14.49 11.97
CA ARG A 220 -26.36 -14.74 13.30
C ARG A 220 -25.53 -14.02 14.37
N ARG A 221 -24.28 -14.40 14.52
CA ARG A 221 -23.27 -13.76 15.38
C ARG A 221 -21.91 -13.84 14.74
N ALA A 222 -21.15 -12.75 14.80
CA ALA A 222 -19.77 -12.67 14.35
C ALA A 222 -18.81 -12.48 15.51
N LEU A 223 -17.61 -13.04 15.37
CA LEU A 223 -16.44 -12.69 16.17
C LEU A 223 -15.43 -11.98 15.26
N PHE A 224 -15.07 -10.75 15.62
CA PHE A 224 -13.93 -10.06 15.05
C PHE A 224 -12.76 -10.16 16.03
N LEU A 225 -11.72 -10.88 15.67
CA LEU A 225 -10.61 -11.24 16.52
C LEU A 225 -9.36 -10.50 16.12
N CYS A 226 -8.73 -9.81 17.09
CA CYS A 226 -7.51 -9.03 16.92
C CYS A 226 -6.41 -9.54 17.84
N ASP A 227 -5.17 -9.25 17.49
CA ASP A 227 -3.99 -9.61 18.30
C ASP A 227 -3.81 -8.70 19.53
N ARG A 228 -4.09 -7.39 19.39
CA ARG A 228 -3.79 -6.38 20.43
C ARG A 228 -4.95 -5.41 20.69
N ASP A 229 -4.89 -4.77 21.86
CA ASP A 229 -5.93 -3.84 22.32
C ASP A 229 -6.11 -2.62 21.42
N GLU A 230 -5.04 -2.07 20.83
CA GLU A 230 -5.16 -0.95 19.90
C GLU A 230 -5.91 -1.33 18.63
N LEU A 231 -5.63 -2.53 18.08
CA LEU A 231 -6.37 -3.08 16.93
C LEU A 231 -7.83 -3.36 17.30
N ARG A 232 -8.07 -3.86 18.52
CA ARG A 232 -9.42 -4.07 19.04
C ARG A 232 -10.20 -2.76 19.11
N THR A 233 -9.60 -1.70 19.68
CA THR A 233 -10.24 -0.38 19.79
C THR A 233 -10.58 0.20 18.41
N GLN A 234 -9.66 0.12 17.45
CA GLN A 234 -9.91 0.56 16.07
C GLN A 234 -10.95 -0.31 15.37
N GLY A 235 -10.87 -1.63 15.52
CA GLY A 235 -11.82 -2.60 15.01
C GLY A 235 -13.21 -2.38 15.57
N LEU A 236 -13.32 -2.18 16.89
CA LEU A 236 -14.60 -1.88 17.56
C LEU A 236 -15.23 -0.60 17.00
N LYS A 237 -14.46 0.50 16.92
CA LYS A 237 -14.95 1.74 16.36
C LYS A 237 -15.41 1.60 14.91
N ALA A 238 -14.65 0.87 14.09
CA ALA A 238 -15.02 0.60 12.70
C ALA A 238 -16.30 -0.26 12.61
N MET A 239 -16.44 -1.29 13.44
CA MET A 239 -17.64 -2.11 13.51
C MET A 239 -18.85 -1.34 14.05
N GLN A 240 -18.68 -0.48 15.05
CA GLN A 240 -19.73 0.38 15.58
C GLN A 240 -20.22 1.42 14.56
N ASN A 241 -19.34 1.94 13.71
CA ASN A 241 -19.75 2.83 12.60
C ASN A 241 -20.71 2.13 11.61
N VAL A 242 -20.65 0.81 11.51
CA VAL A 242 -21.47 0.00 10.57
C VAL A 242 -22.66 -0.64 11.27
N PHE A 243 -22.50 -1.12 12.48
CA PHE A 243 -23.49 -1.91 13.23
C PHE A 243 -24.11 -1.18 14.43
N GLY A 244 -23.59 0.01 14.78
CA GLY A 244 -24.05 0.74 15.96
C GLY A 244 -23.83 -0.07 17.24
N ALA A 245 -24.85 -0.13 18.09
CA ALA A 245 -24.85 -0.88 19.34
C ALA A 245 -24.80 -2.40 19.17
N ASP A 246 -25.06 -2.93 17.96
CA ASP A 246 -24.92 -4.35 17.64
C ASP A 246 -23.47 -4.82 17.55
N ALA A 247 -22.48 -3.92 17.68
CA ALA A 247 -21.07 -4.24 17.81
C ALA A 247 -20.56 -3.88 19.20
N ALA A 248 -20.07 -4.85 19.95
CA ALA A 248 -19.61 -4.65 21.32
C ALA A 248 -18.28 -5.34 21.59
N GLU A 249 -17.51 -4.70 22.48
CA GLU A 249 -16.28 -5.26 23.01
C GLU A 249 -16.57 -6.42 23.97
N VAL A 250 -15.77 -7.47 23.86
CA VAL A 250 -15.84 -8.62 24.77
C VAL A 250 -14.99 -8.34 26.02
N TYR A 251 -15.63 -8.30 27.16
CA TYR A 251 -15.00 -8.30 28.48
C TYR A 251 -15.98 -8.84 29.53
N GLU A 252 -15.46 -9.18 30.70
CA GLU A 252 -16.27 -9.67 31.81
C GLU A 252 -16.55 -8.53 32.80
N ASP A 253 -17.84 -8.32 33.09
CA ASP A 253 -18.30 -7.39 34.10
C ASP A 253 -19.26 -8.10 35.07
N GLY A 254 -18.89 -8.18 36.33
CA GLY A 254 -19.68 -8.88 37.33
C GLY A 254 -20.01 -10.36 36.99
N GLY A 255 -19.08 -11.07 36.36
CA GLY A 255 -19.27 -12.46 35.91
C GLY A 255 -20.11 -12.61 34.62
N LYS A 256 -20.46 -11.50 33.95
CA LYS A 256 -21.26 -11.52 32.72
C LYS A 256 -20.46 -11.02 31.54
N ASN A 257 -20.69 -11.60 30.38
CA ASN A 257 -20.13 -11.15 29.12
C ASN A 257 -20.85 -9.88 28.65
N ASN A 258 -20.13 -8.78 28.56
CA ASN A 258 -20.65 -7.49 28.09
C ASN A 258 -21.23 -7.57 26.66
N ALA A 259 -20.61 -8.32 25.77
CA ALA A 259 -21.05 -8.46 24.38
C ALA A 259 -22.20 -9.46 24.16
N LYS A 260 -22.78 -10.05 25.21
CA LYS A 260 -23.75 -11.16 25.10
C LYS A 260 -24.91 -10.88 24.12
N ASN A 261 -25.37 -9.64 24.08
CA ASN A 261 -26.53 -9.24 23.26
C ASN A 261 -26.14 -8.66 21.89
N ALA A 262 -24.86 -8.43 21.63
CA ALA A 262 -24.38 -7.90 20.36
C ALA A 262 -24.38 -8.98 19.26
N ARG A 263 -24.50 -8.55 18.00
CA ARG A 263 -24.30 -9.43 16.84
C ARG A 263 -22.85 -9.58 16.46
N VAL A 264 -22.04 -8.53 16.66
CA VAL A 264 -20.60 -8.51 16.37
C VAL A 264 -19.84 -8.35 17.67
N HIS A 265 -19.10 -9.38 18.03
CA HIS A 265 -18.25 -9.43 19.21
C HIS A 265 -16.82 -9.05 18.77
N VAL A 266 -16.21 -8.06 19.41
CA VAL A 266 -14.84 -7.63 19.14
C VAL A 266 -13.97 -8.02 20.33
N ALA A 267 -12.97 -8.88 20.10
CA ALA A 267 -12.13 -9.45 21.16
C ALA A 267 -10.66 -9.49 20.77
N THR A 268 -9.79 -9.55 21.78
CA THR A 268 -8.43 -10.04 21.62
C THR A 268 -8.33 -11.49 22.08
N TYR A 269 -7.24 -12.17 21.75
CA TYR A 269 -6.98 -13.53 22.25
C TYR A 269 -6.82 -13.56 23.77
N GLN A 270 -6.19 -12.52 24.34
CA GLN A 270 -6.02 -12.36 25.79
C GLN A 270 -7.38 -12.23 26.49
N THR A 271 -8.31 -11.43 25.91
CA THR A 271 -9.66 -11.29 26.46
C THR A 271 -10.43 -12.63 26.49
N LEU A 272 -10.24 -13.46 25.46
CA LEU A 272 -10.83 -14.79 25.44
C LEU A 272 -10.18 -15.78 26.43
N GLY A 273 -9.09 -15.37 27.10
CA GLY A 273 -8.42 -16.15 28.14
C GLY A 273 -7.69 -17.38 27.63
N ILE A 274 -7.27 -17.37 26.37
CA ILE A 274 -6.62 -18.52 25.72
C ILE A 274 -5.15 -18.66 26.14
N ASP A 275 -4.54 -17.59 26.67
CA ASP A 275 -3.13 -17.55 27.10
C ASP A 275 -2.87 -18.00 28.54
N LYS A 276 -3.91 -18.27 29.33
CA LYS A 276 -3.75 -18.67 30.76
C LYS A 276 -3.36 -20.15 30.88
N GLU A 277 -2.26 -20.38 31.56
CA GLU A 277 -1.74 -21.74 31.86
C GLU A 277 -2.42 -22.42 33.05
N ASP A 278 -3.14 -21.67 33.89
CA ASP A 278 -3.78 -22.16 35.09
C ASP A 278 -5.20 -22.64 34.83
N GLY A 279 -5.50 -23.88 35.21
CA GLY A 279 -6.68 -24.73 35.00
C GLY A 279 -8.09 -24.15 35.16
N ASP A 280 -8.27 -22.86 35.13
CA ASP A 280 -9.58 -22.23 35.18
C ASP A 280 -10.17 -22.11 33.73
N PRO A 281 -11.44 -22.48 33.51
CA PRO A 281 -12.02 -22.42 32.19
C PRO A 281 -11.94 -20.98 31.64
N SER A 282 -11.26 -20.84 30.51
CA SER A 282 -11.07 -19.54 29.87
C SER A 282 -12.42 -18.87 29.61
N PHE A 283 -12.42 -17.54 29.45
CA PHE A 283 -13.62 -16.78 29.09
C PHE A 283 -14.37 -17.43 27.93
N LEU A 284 -13.63 -17.91 26.91
CA LEU A 284 -14.19 -18.61 25.76
C LEU A 284 -15.09 -19.79 26.17
N PHE A 285 -14.62 -20.66 27.06
CA PHE A 285 -15.37 -21.84 27.46
C PHE A 285 -16.54 -21.52 28.40
N ARG A 286 -16.43 -20.49 29.23
CA ARG A 286 -17.49 -20.08 30.16
C ARG A 286 -18.67 -19.41 29.46
N HIS A 287 -18.41 -18.59 28.45
CA HIS A 287 -19.41 -17.70 27.87
C HIS A 287 -19.88 -18.09 26.47
N TYR A 288 -19.12 -18.92 25.74
CA TYR A 288 -19.43 -19.27 24.36
C TYR A 288 -19.52 -20.80 24.18
N PRO A 289 -20.72 -21.35 23.97
CA PRO A 289 -20.88 -22.75 23.58
C PRO A 289 -20.25 -23.04 22.23
N GLU A 290 -20.13 -24.31 21.86
CA GLU A 290 -19.68 -24.74 20.54
C GLU A 290 -20.63 -24.21 19.46
N ASP A 291 -20.06 -23.86 18.29
CA ASP A 291 -20.78 -23.28 17.14
C ASP A 291 -21.62 -22.03 17.50
N TYR A 292 -21.18 -21.26 18.51
CA TYR A 292 -21.84 -20.03 18.91
C TYR A 292 -21.78 -18.96 17.81
N PHE A 293 -20.63 -18.81 17.17
CA PHE A 293 -20.41 -17.87 16.10
C PHE A 293 -20.74 -18.49 14.75
N SER A 294 -21.49 -17.76 13.91
CA SER A 294 -21.73 -18.14 12.52
C SER A 294 -20.62 -17.63 11.58
N HIS A 295 -19.89 -16.60 12.01
CA HIS A 295 -18.79 -15.99 11.25
C HIS A 295 -17.66 -15.60 12.20
N ILE A 296 -16.43 -15.81 11.76
CA ILE A 296 -15.23 -15.39 12.48
C ILE A 296 -14.33 -14.69 11.48
N VAL A 297 -13.94 -13.45 11.79
CA VAL A 297 -12.95 -12.69 11.04
C VAL A 297 -11.74 -12.46 11.92
N ILE A 298 -10.56 -12.85 11.47
CA ILE A 298 -9.31 -12.72 12.21
C ILE A 298 -8.44 -11.68 11.50
N ASP A 299 -8.18 -10.56 12.18
CA ASP A 299 -7.24 -9.54 11.69
C ASP A 299 -5.82 -9.90 12.12
N GLU A 300 -4.85 -9.75 11.21
CA GLU A 300 -3.46 -10.11 11.37
C GLU A 300 -3.26 -11.59 11.79
N CYS A 301 -3.96 -12.51 11.10
CA CYS A 301 -3.98 -13.94 11.43
C CYS A 301 -2.59 -14.61 11.42
N HIS A 302 -1.57 -13.98 10.82
CA HIS A 302 -0.19 -14.45 10.85
C HIS A 302 0.47 -14.40 12.25
N ARG A 303 -0.11 -13.67 13.20
CA ARG A 303 0.36 -13.62 14.59
C ARG A 303 -0.21 -14.73 15.47
N SER A 304 -1.14 -15.49 14.94
CA SER A 304 -1.80 -16.56 15.67
C SER A 304 -0.84 -17.74 15.88
N ALA A 305 -0.33 -17.93 17.10
CA ALA A 305 0.35 -19.17 17.44
C ALA A 305 -0.68 -20.30 17.44
N TRP A 306 -0.68 -21.10 16.39
CA TRP A 306 -1.72 -22.09 16.06
C TRP A 306 -2.02 -23.11 17.18
N GLY A 307 -1.09 -23.36 18.10
CA GLY A 307 -1.27 -24.33 19.17
C GLY A 307 -2.44 -24.01 20.11
N LYS A 308 -2.53 -22.76 20.60
CA LYS A 308 -3.56 -22.36 21.59
C LYS A 308 -4.77 -21.69 20.91
N TRP A 309 -4.58 -20.95 19.84
CA TRP A 309 -5.59 -20.06 19.24
C TRP A 309 -6.51 -20.77 18.23
N SER A 310 -6.08 -21.88 17.68
CA SER A 310 -6.92 -22.76 16.85
C SER A 310 -8.19 -23.22 17.56
N VAL A 311 -8.21 -23.25 18.91
CA VAL A 311 -9.38 -23.64 19.72
C VAL A 311 -10.60 -22.77 19.37
N VAL A 312 -10.46 -21.45 19.13
CA VAL A 312 -11.59 -20.59 18.73
C VAL A 312 -12.21 -21.07 17.44
N LEU A 313 -11.36 -21.42 16.47
CA LEU A 313 -11.77 -21.85 15.13
C LEU A 313 -12.35 -23.25 15.13
N THR A 314 -11.72 -24.17 15.84
CA THR A 314 -12.16 -25.57 15.90
C THR A 314 -13.47 -25.74 16.67
N ARG A 315 -13.71 -24.93 17.73
CA ARG A 315 -15.00 -24.90 18.44
C ARG A 315 -16.15 -24.32 17.61
N ASN A 316 -15.85 -23.59 16.54
CA ASN A 316 -16.84 -23.02 15.65
C ASN A 316 -16.61 -23.53 14.22
N SER A 317 -16.50 -24.84 14.08
CA SER A 317 -16.11 -25.49 12.81
C SER A 317 -17.08 -25.26 11.66
N LYS A 318 -18.36 -24.94 11.97
CA LYS A 318 -19.40 -24.61 11.01
C LYS A 318 -19.42 -23.13 10.63
N ALA A 319 -18.66 -22.29 11.33
CA ALA A 319 -18.60 -20.86 11.02
C ALA A 319 -17.88 -20.59 9.70
N VAL A 320 -18.32 -19.56 8.98
CA VAL A 320 -17.51 -18.95 7.93
C VAL A 320 -16.31 -18.29 8.59
N GLN A 321 -15.10 -18.67 8.19
CA GLN A 321 -13.86 -18.22 8.83
C GLN A 321 -12.99 -17.48 7.81
N ILE A 322 -12.70 -16.22 8.09
CA ILE A 322 -11.98 -15.32 7.19
C ILE A 322 -10.72 -14.84 7.88
N GLY A 323 -9.55 -15.21 7.36
CA GLY A 323 -8.25 -14.70 7.79
C GLY A 323 -7.84 -13.49 6.97
N LEU A 324 -7.37 -12.43 7.64
CA LEU A 324 -6.75 -11.26 7.02
C LEU A 324 -5.27 -11.23 7.42
N THR A 325 -4.39 -11.06 6.45
CA THR A 325 -2.95 -10.98 6.69
C THR A 325 -2.27 -10.01 5.73
N ALA A 326 -1.15 -9.45 6.16
CA ALA A 326 -0.27 -8.69 5.28
C ALA A 326 0.78 -9.58 4.56
N THR A 327 1.00 -10.79 5.08
CA THR A 327 2.04 -11.71 4.62
C THR A 327 1.49 -13.14 4.51
N PRO A 328 0.90 -13.53 3.36
CA PRO A 328 0.21 -14.80 3.23
C PRO A 328 1.10 -15.95 2.82
N ARG A 329 2.25 -15.61 2.19
CA ARG A 329 3.10 -16.59 1.50
C ARG A 329 4.07 -17.21 2.49
N GLN A 330 4.35 -18.50 2.32
CA GLN A 330 5.37 -19.17 3.10
C GLN A 330 6.73 -18.50 2.88
N LEU A 331 7.37 -18.05 3.96
CA LEU A 331 8.69 -17.45 3.93
C LEU A 331 9.74 -18.53 3.66
N LYS A 332 10.58 -18.32 2.66
CA LYS A 332 11.89 -18.96 2.58
C LYS A 332 12.87 -18.08 3.38
N CYS A 333 13.24 -18.54 4.56
CA CYS A 333 14.24 -17.84 5.33
C CYS A 333 15.63 -18.19 4.85
N SER A 334 16.36 -17.20 4.33
CA SER A 334 17.80 -17.30 4.08
C SER A 334 18.58 -17.34 5.40
N GLU A 335 18.07 -16.69 6.44
CA GLU A 335 18.64 -16.69 7.78
C GLU A 335 18.02 -17.81 8.63
N GLN A 336 18.89 -18.63 9.24
CA GLN A 336 18.47 -19.71 10.14
C GLN A 336 18.25 -19.25 11.60
N THR A 337 17.70 -18.05 11.79
CA THR A 337 17.33 -17.55 13.11
C THR A 337 16.05 -18.21 13.61
N GLU A 338 15.88 -18.38 14.93
CA GLU A 338 14.67 -18.97 15.52
C GLU A 338 13.43 -18.12 15.24
N GLU A 339 13.56 -16.79 15.20
CA GLU A 339 12.46 -15.89 14.86
C GLU A 339 12.01 -16.05 13.40
N ALA A 340 12.96 -16.16 12.46
CA ALA A 340 12.64 -16.40 11.05
C ALA A 340 12.02 -17.79 10.83
N LYS A 341 12.48 -18.81 11.56
CA LYS A 341 11.85 -20.15 11.56
C LYS A 341 10.46 -20.12 12.14
N ALA A 342 10.21 -19.34 13.21
CA ALA A 342 8.88 -19.17 13.78
C ALA A 342 7.93 -18.48 12.80
N ASP A 343 8.36 -17.40 12.13
CA ASP A 343 7.58 -16.73 11.09
C ASP A 343 7.23 -17.68 9.93
N ALA A 344 8.19 -18.51 9.49
CA ALA A 344 7.95 -19.50 8.44
C ALA A 344 6.92 -20.56 8.86
N ARG A 345 6.94 -21.03 10.10
CA ARG A 345 5.92 -21.95 10.63
C ARG A 345 4.55 -21.32 10.67
N ILE A 346 4.43 -20.10 11.21
CA ILE A 346 3.16 -19.38 11.31
C ILE A 346 2.51 -19.20 9.94
N THR A 347 3.31 -18.81 8.94
CA THR A 347 2.79 -18.62 7.58
C THR A 347 2.39 -19.95 6.94
N ALA A 348 3.14 -21.02 7.15
CA ALA A 348 2.80 -22.35 6.68
C ALA A 348 1.49 -22.88 7.31
N ASP A 349 1.30 -22.65 8.60
CA ASP A 349 0.09 -23.10 9.32
C ASP A 349 -1.16 -22.35 8.85
N ASN A 350 -1.06 -21.05 8.54
CA ASN A 350 -2.15 -20.29 7.96
C ASN A 350 -2.56 -20.83 6.57
N LEU A 351 -1.60 -21.10 5.72
CA LEU A 351 -1.85 -21.68 4.39
C LEU A 351 -2.43 -23.09 4.50
N HIS A 352 -1.96 -23.89 5.45
CA HIS A 352 -2.51 -25.23 5.70
C HIS A 352 -3.97 -25.17 6.13
N TYR A 353 -4.34 -24.20 6.97
CA TYR A 353 -5.69 -24.09 7.52
C TYR A 353 -6.69 -23.44 6.57
N PHE A 354 -6.34 -22.26 6.01
CA PHE A 354 -7.24 -21.48 5.17
C PHE A 354 -7.14 -21.83 3.68
N GLY A 355 -6.05 -22.48 3.27
CA GLY A 355 -5.68 -22.66 1.88
C GLY A 355 -4.99 -21.43 1.29
N GLU A 356 -4.75 -21.45 -0.03
CA GLU A 356 -4.18 -20.33 -0.75
C GLU A 356 -5.08 -19.08 -0.63
N PRO A 357 -4.48 -17.87 -0.59
CA PRO A 357 -5.26 -16.65 -0.57
C PRO A 357 -6.22 -16.56 -1.75
N VAL A 358 -7.48 -16.24 -1.46
CA VAL A 358 -8.49 -16.05 -2.52
C VAL A 358 -8.26 -14.76 -3.30
N TYR A 359 -7.58 -13.79 -2.67
CA TYR A 359 -7.15 -12.55 -3.29
C TYR A 359 -5.89 -11.99 -2.61
N GLU A 360 -4.97 -11.48 -3.44
CA GLU A 360 -3.73 -10.87 -2.98
C GLU A 360 -3.61 -9.44 -3.51
N TYR A 361 -3.22 -8.51 -2.61
CA TYR A 361 -2.91 -7.13 -2.95
C TYR A 361 -1.67 -6.69 -2.17
N GLY A 362 -0.52 -6.88 -2.78
CA GLY A 362 0.79 -6.68 -2.16
C GLY A 362 1.20 -5.22 -2.07
N LEU A 363 2.27 -4.98 -1.30
CA LEU A 363 2.84 -3.65 -1.09
C LEU A 363 3.28 -2.98 -2.41
N ALA A 364 3.97 -3.73 -3.28
CA ALA A 364 4.45 -3.23 -4.55
C ALA A 364 3.30 -2.76 -5.45
N GLN A 365 2.25 -3.58 -5.58
CA GLN A 365 1.07 -3.23 -6.37
C GLN A 365 0.34 -2.02 -5.79
N ALA A 366 0.22 -1.93 -4.47
CA ALA A 366 -0.46 -0.83 -3.82
C ALA A 366 0.30 0.52 -3.96
N MET A 367 1.63 0.47 -4.02
CA MET A 367 2.47 1.63 -4.35
C MET A 367 2.37 2.00 -5.83
N GLU A 368 2.41 1.01 -6.73
CA GLU A 368 2.23 1.18 -8.18
C GLU A 368 0.87 1.83 -8.49
N ASP A 369 -0.19 1.34 -7.88
CA ASP A 369 -1.55 1.88 -8.02
C ASP A 369 -1.73 3.26 -7.32
N GLY A 370 -0.74 3.72 -6.56
CA GLY A 370 -0.78 5.00 -5.83
C GLY A 370 -1.77 5.03 -4.66
N TYR A 371 -2.14 3.87 -4.11
CA TYR A 371 -2.93 3.80 -2.88
C TYR A 371 -2.08 3.80 -1.62
N LEU A 372 -0.79 3.46 -1.75
CA LEU A 372 0.21 3.59 -0.70
C LEU A 372 1.33 4.54 -1.15
N ALA A 373 1.94 5.21 -0.17
CA ALA A 373 3.05 6.12 -0.39
C ALA A 373 4.27 5.39 -0.95
N ALA A 374 4.96 6.00 -1.90
CA ALA A 374 6.23 5.50 -2.41
C ALA A 374 7.28 5.45 -1.30
N CYS A 375 8.18 4.48 -1.39
CA CYS A 375 9.22 4.26 -0.39
C CYS A 375 10.62 4.56 -0.97
N GLU A 376 11.29 5.55 -0.42
CA GLU A 376 12.73 5.75 -0.60
C GLU A 376 13.47 5.09 0.55
N ILE A 377 14.61 4.48 0.26
CA ILE A 377 15.51 3.87 1.25
C ILE A 377 16.86 4.57 1.20
N GLN A 378 17.33 5.02 2.34
CA GLN A 378 18.68 5.51 2.54
C GLN A 378 19.43 4.53 3.43
N LEU A 379 20.42 3.87 2.85
CA LEU A 379 21.27 2.92 3.55
C LEU A 379 22.52 3.62 4.07
N ALA A 380 22.82 3.39 5.34
CA ALA A 380 24.08 3.79 5.94
C ALA A 380 24.67 2.64 6.74
N GLN A 381 25.98 2.49 6.72
CA GLN A 381 26.72 1.50 7.47
C GLN A 381 27.47 2.16 8.62
N VAL A 382 27.30 1.61 9.81
CA VAL A 382 28.11 1.94 10.97
C VAL A 382 29.38 1.08 10.93
N ASN A 383 30.53 1.67 11.09
CA ASN A 383 31.82 0.95 11.02
C ASN A 383 31.90 -0.21 12.03
N LEU A 384 31.34 -0.04 13.24
CA LEU A 384 31.33 -1.09 14.26
C LEU A 384 30.42 -2.28 13.86
N ASP A 385 29.35 -2.03 13.12
CA ASP A 385 28.42 -3.07 12.66
C ASP A 385 29.04 -4.02 11.62
N ALA A 386 30.05 -3.54 10.90
CA ALA A 386 30.76 -4.32 9.88
C ALA A 386 31.79 -5.33 10.47
N ARG A 387 32.42 -4.98 11.58
CA ARG A 387 33.54 -5.78 12.15
C ARG A 387 33.24 -6.41 13.50
N GLY A 388 32.16 -5.98 14.16
CA GLY A 388 31.89 -6.30 15.55
C GLY A 388 32.81 -5.57 16.54
N VAL A 389 32.65 -5.87 17.82
CA VAL A 389 33.46 -5.31 18.91
C VAL A 389 34.01 -6.45 19.75
N THR A 390 35.34 -6.48 19.88
CA THR A 390 36.07 -7.55 20.56
C THR A 390 36.19 -7.30 22.07
N LEU A 391 36.40 -8.38 22.84
CA LEU A 391 36.66 -8.33 24.28
C LEU A 391 37.82 -7.35 24.64
N ALA A 392 38.91 -7.38 23.87
CA ALA A 392 40.05 -6.51 24.12
C ALA A 392 39.71 -5.01 23.99
N GLU A 393 38.89 -4.68 22.97
CA GLU A 393 38.43 -3.30 22.77
C GLU A 393 37.49 -2.84 23.88
N ILE A 394 36.64 -3.73 24.40
CA ILE A 394 35.71 -3.47 25.49
C ILE A 394 36.52 -3.23 26.78
N ILE A 395 37.38 -4.16 27.15
CA ILE A 395 38.15 -4.06 28.41
C ILE A 395 39.06 -2.80 28.43
N SER A 396 39.64 -2.43 27.30
CA SER A 396 40.45 -1.20 27.23
C SER A 396 39.70 0.08 27.53
N ARG A 397 38.35 0.05 27.55
CA ARG A 397 37.47 1.20 27.75
C ARG A 397 36.67 1.16 29.07
N ASN A 398 37.12 0.37 30.05
CA ASN A 398 36.53 0.28 31.37
C ASN A 398 35.00 -0.02 31.33
N PRO A 399 34.59 -1.20 30.87
CA PRO A 399 33.21 -1.59 30.72
C PRO A 399 32.47 -1.58 32.07
N ARG A 400 31.18 -1.20 32.03
CA ARG A 400 30.34 -1.15 33.23
C ARG A 400 29.05 -1.95 33.00
N ASN A 401 28.51 -2.46 34.08
CA ASN A 401 27.15 -2.99 34.09
C ASN A 401 26.16 -1.83 33.86
N ALA A 402 25.35 -1.93 32.84
CA ALA A 402 24.47 -0.84 32.47
C ALA A 402 23.40 -0.47 33.51
N ASN A 403 23.07 -1.43 34.40
CA ASN A 403 22.04 -1.22 35.43
C ASN A 403 22.61 -0.67 36.74
N THR A 404 23.81 -1.11 37.12
CA THR A 404 24.42 -0.78 38.41
C THR A 404 25.55 0.24 38.31
N GLY A 405 26.11 0.47 37.10
CA GLY A 405 27.27 1.31 36.88
C GLY A 405 28.59 0.70 37.39
N GLN A 406 28.57 -0.50 37.97
CA GLN A 406 29.78 -1.17 38.50
C GLN A 406 30.65 -1.67 37.37
N PRO A 407 31.98 -1.68 37.53
CA PRO A 407 32.92 -2.27 36.58
C PRO A 407 32.55 -3.75 36.32
N VAL A 408 32.70 -4.17 35.07
CA VAL A 408 32.48 -5.55 34.62
C VAL A 408 33.83 -6.20 34.32
N THR A 409 34.02 -7.47 34.70
CA THR A 409 35.24 -8.22 34.49
C THR A 409 35.24 -8.90 33.14
N ALA A 410 36.43 -9.29 32.65
CA ALA A 410 36.58 -10.00 31.37
C ALA A 410 35.81 -11.35 31.32
N ALA A 411 35.59 -11.99 32.45
CA ALA A 411 34.87 -13.26 32.52
C ALA A 411 33.34 -13.09 32.29
N GLU A 412 32.84 -11.87 32.43
CA GLU A 412 31.42 -11.52 32.25
C GLU A 412 31.12 -10.97 30.82
N ILE A 413 32.13 -10.92 29.95
CA ILE A 413 32.06 -10.31 28.62
C ILE A 413 32.36 -11.38 27.57
N ALA A 414 31.59 -11.44 26.50
CA ALA A 414 31.87 -12.34 25.37
C ALA A 414 33.11 -11.90 24.59
N ASP A 415 33.81 -12.84 23.94
CA ASP A 415 35.01 -12.59 23.13
C ASP A 415 34.73 -11.62 21.99
N LEU A 416 33.56 -11.69 21.40
CA LEU A 416 33.10 -10.83 20.29
C LEU A 416 31.62 -10.55 20.41
N TYR A 417 31.25 -9.30 20.22
CA TYR A 417 29.87 -8.90 20.02
C TYR A 417 29.66 -8.46 18.57
N GLU A 418 28.66 -9.02 17.94
CA GLU A 418 28.22 -8.67 16.59
C GLU A 418 27.01 -7.71 16.62
N LYS A 419 26.71 -7.09 15.49
CA LYS A 419 25.60 -6.11 15.33
C LYS A 419 24.24 -6.59 15.87
N GLN A 420 23.97 -7.92 15.86
CA GLN A 420 22.72 -8.49 16.39
C GLN A 420 22.62 -8.36 17.91
N GLN A 421 23.72 -8.19 18.58
CA GLN A 421 23.82 -8.09 20.05
C GLN A 421 23.96 -6.64 20.54
N PHE A 422 24.18 -5.69 19.60
CA PHE A 422 24.26 -4.27 19.94
C PHE A 422 22.91 -3.77 20.44
N GLU A 423 22.96 -2.87 21.41
CA GLU A 423 21.83 -2.27 22.13
C GLU A 423 20.94 -3.32 22.82
N THR A 424 21.38 -4.59 22.84
CA THR A 424 20.74 -5.68 23.59
C THR A 424 21.64 -6.24 24.69
N LYS A 425 22.81 -6.74 24.36
CA LYS A 425 23.82 -7.25 25.30
C LYS A 425 24.94 -6.26 25.51
N LEU A 426 25.38 -5.57 24.46
CA LEU A 426 26.39 -4.52 24.51
C LEU A 426 25.73 -3.19 24.11
N LEU A 427 25.78 -2.21 25.03
CA LEU A 427 25.27 -0.85 24.81
C LEU A 427 26.43 0.05 24.39
N LEU A 428 26.25 0.74 23.27
CA LEU A 428 27.25 1.60 22.63
C LEU A 428 26.73 3.03 22.46
N PRO A 429 26.82 3.90 23.51
CA PRO A 429 26.30 5.27 23.44
C PRO A 429 26.84 6.08 22.26
N ASP A 430 28.13 5.90 21.90
CA ASP A 430 28.72 6.60 20.75
C ASP A 430 28.07 6.20 19.43
N ARG A 431 27.72 4.91 19.28
CA ARG A 431 26.99 4.39 18.11
C ARG A 431 25.59 5.00 18.02
N VAL A 432 24.86 5.03 19.14
CA VAL A 432 23.52 5.63 19.22
C VAL A 432 23.58 7.12 18.87
N ASN A 433 24.53 7.86 19.44
CA ASN A 433 24.72 9.29 19.17
C ASN A 433 25.08 9.56 17.70
N ALA A 434 25.95 8.75 17.09
CA ALA A 434 26.32 8.90 15.69
C ALA A 434 25.12 8.66 14.75
N MET A 435 24.34 7.60 14.99
CA MET A 435 23.12 7.33 14.21
C MET A 435 22.07 8.45 14.40
N CYS A 436 21.90 8.97 15.63
CA CYS A 436 20.99 10.08 15.89
C CYS A 436 21.42 11.36 15.17
N LEU A 437 22.71 11.68 15.18
CA LEU A 437 23.26 12.87 14.52
C LEU A 437 23.08 12.78 12.99
N ASP A 438 23.39 11.64 12.39
CA ASP A 438 23.19 11.42 10.96
C ASP A 438 21.70 11.54 10.60
N LEU A 439 20.84 10.81 11.29
CA LEU A 439 19.38 10.84 11.06
C LEU A 439 18.84 12.27 11.19
N PHE A 440 19.20 12.98 12.23
CA PHE A 440 18.76 14.37 12.44
C PHE A 440 19.20 15.27 11.28
N THR A 441 20.44 15.12 10.84
CA THR A 441 21.00 15.88 9.73
C THR A 441 20.26 15.58 8.42
N GLN A 442 19.98 14.29 8.14
CA GLN A 442 19.20 13.88 6.98
C GLN A 442 17.77 14.44 7.00
N ILE A 443 17.07 14.36 8.15
CA ILE A 443 15.72 14.90 8.30
C ILE A 443 15.69 16.41 8.05
N VAL A 444 16.64 17.17 8.62
CA VAL A 444 16.72 18.62 8.42
C VAL A 444 16.96 18.99 6.95
N ASN A 445 17.77 18.20 6.24
CA ASN A 445 18.17 18.50 4.86
C ASN A 445 17.16 17.98 3.81
N SER A 446 16.38 16.96 4.14
CA SER A 446 15.44 16.32 3.19
C SER A 446 14.25 17.22 2.81
N ASP A 447 13.86 18.13 3.68
CA ASP A 447 12.75 19.05 3.45
C ASP A 447 13.06 20.40 4.10
N LYS A 448 13.47 21.36 3.27
CA LYS A 448 13.89 22.70 3.76
C LYS A 448 12.75 23.50 4.39
N GLU A 449 11.50 23.25 3.97
CA GLU A 449 10.33 23.95 4.49
C GLU A 449 9.94 23.42 5.89
N ARG A 450 9.96 22.10 6.08
CA ARG A 450 9.60 21.46 7.35
C ARG A 450 10.79 21.35 8.30
N GLY A 451 12.00 21.27 7.77
CA GLY A 451 13.21 21.09 8.57
C GLY A 451 13.08 19.88 9.51
N PRO A 452 13.39 20.04 10.82
CA PRO A 452 13.33 18.94 11.79
C PRO A 452 11.91 18.49 12.15
N HIS A 453 10.85 19.20 11.69
CA HIS A 453 9.47 18.98 12.15
C HIS A 453 8.71 17.92 11.33
N GLN A 454 9.41 16.87 10.86
CA GLN A 454 8.82 15.76 10.16
C GLN A 454 8.48 14.63 11.11
N LYS A 455 7.24 14.07 11.00
CA LYS A 455 6.83 12.93 11.81
C LYS A 455 7.69 11.70 11.46
N THR A 456 8.38 11.17 12.47
CA THR A 456 9.37 10.11 12.34
C THR A 456 9.14 9.02 13.39
N ILE A 457 9.28 7.76 13.00
CA ILE A 457 9.29 6.61 13.91
C ILE A 457 10.69 5.98 13.88
N ILE A 458 11.30 5.82 15.06
CA ILE A 458 12.60 5.16 15.21
C ILE A 458 12.39 3.84 15.95
N PHE A 459 12.72 2.73 15.31
CA PHE A 459 12.63 1.40 15.90
C PHE A 459 13.92 1.03 16.63
N CYS A 460 13.79 0.86 17.95
CA CYS A 460 14.87 0.60 18.89
C CYS A 460 14.89 -0.86 19.35
N ALA A 461 16.04 -1.33 19.85
CA ALA A 461 16.22 -2.71 20.25
C ALA A 461 15.54 -3.04 21.59
N ARG A 462 15.59 -2.12 22.55
CA ARG A 462 15.04 -2.25 23.90
C ARG A 462 14.43 -0.94 24.41
N ASP A 463 13.70 -1.02 25.49
CA ASP A 463 13.04 0.13 26.15
C ASP A 463 14.06 1.22 26.54
N ARG A 464 15.20 0.84 27.15
CA ARG A 464 16.28 1.78 27.47
C ARG A 464 16.90 2.42 26.21
N HIS A 465 17.12 1.64 25.16
CA HIS A 465 17.62 2.17 23.89
C HIS A 465 16.66 3.24 23.33
N ALA A 466 15.34 3.05 23.49
CA ALA A 466 14.37 4.04 23.08
C ALA A 466 14.47 5.34 23.92
N ASP A 467 14.79 5.25 25.23
CA ASP A 467 15.05 6.42 26.07
C ASP A 467 16.31 7.17 25.63
N ASP A 468 17.41 6.42 25.38
CA ASP A 468 18.70 6.99 24.98
C ASP A 468 18.57 7.74 23.63
N VAL A 469 17.88 7.14 22.67
CA VAL A 469 17.59 7.74 21.34
C VAL A 469 16.70 8.98 21.49
N ALA A 470 15.62 8.92 22.29
CA ALA A 470 14.76 10.06 22.49
C ALA A 470 15.50 11.25 23.14
N ALA A 471 16.35 10.96 24.13
CA ALA A 471 17.19 11.98 24.77
C ALA A 471 18.20 12.59 23.78
N ALA A 472 18.89 11.76 22.98
CA ALA A 472 19.83 12.25 21.98
C ALA A 472 19.15 13.13 20.92
N MET A 473 17.98 12.73 20.39
CA MET A 473 17.23 13.53 19.43
C MET A 473 16.72 14.85 20.00
N ASN A 474 16.25 14.88 21.26
CA ASN A 474 15.88 16.11 21.96
C ASN A 474 17.06 17.07 22.14
N ASN A 475 18.26 16.54 22.48
CA ASN A 475 19.46 17.34 22.63
C ASN A 475 19.91 17.95 21.29
N LEU A 476 19.90 17.17 20.21
CA LEU A 476 20.23 17.65 18.86
C LEU A 476 19.25 18.74 18.41
N TYR A 477 17.96 18.55 18.66
CA TYR A 477 16.94 19.54 18.34
C TYR A 477 17.13 20.84 19.14
N ALA A 478 17.42 20.75 20.45
CA ALA A 478 17.69 21.90 21.28
C ALA A 478 18.90 22.71 20.80
N GLN A 479 19.99 22.03 20.42
CA GLN A 479 21.18 22.65 19.84
C GLN A 479 20.87 23.32 18.48
N TRP A 480 20.10 22.63 17.62
CA TRP A 480 19.66 23.20 16.35
C TRP A 480 18.81 24.46 16.54
N CYS A 481 17.84 24.45 17.44
CA CYS A 481 17.01 25.62 17.75
C CYS A 481 17.87 26.79 18.26
N ALA A 482 18.82 26.53 19.16
CA ALA A 482 19.77 27.54 19.67
C ALA A 482 20.61 28.10 18.51
N SER A 483 21.11 27.28 17.61
CA SER A 483 21.92 27.70 16.47
C SER A 483 21.16 28.57 15.45
N LYS A 484 19.85 28.36 15.33
CA LYS A 484 18.94 29.05 14.41
C LYS A 484 18.21 30.23 15.08
N GLY A 485 18.30 30.38 16.39
CA GLY A 485 17.58 31.40 17.15
C GLY A 485 16.04 31.22 17.10
N VAL A 486 15.55 29.99 17.00
CA VAL A 486 14.11 29.70 16.92
C VAL A 486 13.61 29.04 18.20
N PRO A 487 12.33 29.27 18.59
CA PRO A 487 11.78 28.66 19.80
C PRO A 487 11.63 27.13 19.58
N ARG A 488 11.84 26.40 20.69
CA ARG A 488 11.62 24.95 20.69
C ARG A 488 10.13 24.59 20.67
N LYS A 489 9.82 23.46 20.05
CA LYS A 489 8.50 22.84 20.05
C LYS A 489 8.58 21.52 20.82
N ASP A 490 8.35 21.60 22.13
CA ASP A 490 8.51 20.46 23.04
C ASP A 490 7.17 19.77 23.34
N PRO A 491 7.15 18.45 23.62
CA PRO A 491 8.27 17.53 23.42
C PRO A 491 8.54 17.28 21.93
N TYR A 492 9.81 17.27 21.54
CA TYR A 492 10.21 16.99 20.16
C TYR A 492 10.26 15.49 19.88
N ALA A 493 11.04 14.75 20.68
CA ALA A 493 11.12 13.31 20.66
C ALA A 493 10.60 12.71 21.97
N PHE A 494 9.89 11.58 21.88
CA PHE A 494 9.31 10.89 23.02
C PHE A 494 9.37 9.38 22.87
N LYS A 495 9.45 8.67 24.01
CA LYS A 495 9.38 7.21 24.03
C LYS A 495 7.93 6.72 23.96
N CYS A 496 7.67 5.77 23.08
CA CYS A 496 6.38 5.13 22.88
C CYS A 496 6.55 3.61 22.89
N THR A 497 6.56 3.01 24.09
CA THR A 497 6.70 1.57 24.29
C THR A 497 5.58 1.04 25.18
N ALA A 498 5.39 -0.26 25.21
CA ALA A 498 4.37 -0.89 26.07
C ALA A 498 4.56 -0.65 27.57
N LYS A 499 5.78 -0.28 28.00
CA LYS A 499 6.14 0.01 29.39
C LYS A 499 6.07 1.51 29.73
N SER A 500 5.78 2.37 28.76
CA SER A 500 5.72 3.82 28.94
C SER A 500 4.30 4.33 28.78
N SER A 501 4.03 5.55 29.29
CA SER A 501 2.81 6.30 28.99
C SER A 501 2.76 6.88 27.56
N GLY A 502 3.65 6.43 26.68
CA GLY A 502 3.76 6.93 25.30
C GLY A 502 2.49 6.72 24.46
N ASN A 503 1.63 5.79 24.84
CA ASN A 503 0.30 5.64 24.23
C ASN A 503 -0.56 6.90 24.36
N ASP A 504 -0.42 7.63 25.45
CA ASP A 504 -1.19 8.86 25.70
C ASP A 504 -0.78 10.00 24.74
N ALA A 505 0.45 9.93 24.21
CA ALA A 505 0.99 10.90 23.24
C ALA A 505 0.69 10.54 21.77
N LEU A 506 0.05 9.41 21.49
CA LEU A 506 -0.31 9.00 20.12
C LEU A 506 -1.28 9.96 19.40
N PRO A 507 -2.29 10.53 20.07
CA PRO A 507 -3.12 11.58 19.46
C PRO A 507 -2.30 12.78 18.97
N ASP A 508 -1.29 13.20 19.74
CA ASP A 508 -0.40 14.32 19.41
C ASP A 508 0.56 13.94 18.25
N LEU A 509 1.08 12.72 18.25
CA LEU A 509 1.86 12.24 17.12
C LEU A 509 1.03 12.28 15.82
N ARG A 510 -0.27 11.97 15.89
CA ARG A 510 -1.18 12.01 14.73
C ARG A 510 -1.52 13.42 14.26
N GLY A 511 -1.88 14.30 15.19
CA GLY A 511 -2.54 15.57 14.87
C GLY A 511 -1.74 16.83 15.18
N SER A 512 -0.74 16.79 16.05
CA SER A 512 0.00 17.99 16.44
C SER A 512 1.00 18.42 15.36
N SER A 513 0.95 19.69 14.96
CA SER A 513 1.97 20.35 14.12
C SER A 513 3.02 21.10 14.95
N SER A 514 2.86 21.12 16.29
CA SER A 514 3.68 21.91 17.21
C SER A 514 4.48 21.08 18.21
N SER A 515 4.33 19.75 18.23
CA SER A 515 5.01 18.86 19.17
C SER A 515 5.02 17.41 18.68
N HIS A 516 5.67 16.51 19.43
CA HIS A 516 5.66 15.07 19.22
C HIS A 516 6.03 14.67 17.79
N PHE A 517 7.21 15.11 17.31
CA PHE A 517 7.65 14.85 15.95
C PHE A 517 8.31 13.48 15.79
N ILE A 518 9.04 13.02 16.82
CA ILE A 518 9.79 11.76 16.77
C ILE A 518 9.32 10.82 17.86
N ALA A 519 8.83 9.65 17.46
CA ALA A 519 8.49 8.56 18.35
C ALA A 519 9.59 7.49 18.34
N THR A 520 10.17 7.17 19.50
CA THR A 520 11.10 6.05 19.66
C THR A 520 10.35 4.86 20.24
N THR A 521 10.45 3.69 19.62
CA THR A 521 9.64 2.53 19.98
C THR A 521 10.41 1.23 19.85
N VAL A 522 9.98 0.21 20.58
CA VAL A 522 10.46 -1.17 20.38
C VAL A 522 9.48 -1.94 19.50
N ASP A 523 8.27 -2.18 19.99
CA ASP A 523 7.26 -3.00 19.31
C ASP A 523 5.86 -2.36 19.30
N LEU A 524 5.60 -1.35 20.11
CA LEU A 524 4.24 -0.81 20.26
C LEU A 524 3.70 -0.23 18.95
N LEU A 525 4.53 0.50 18.22
CA LEU A 525 4.14 1.10 16.94
C LEU A 525 4.22 0.13 15.73
N THR A 526 4.55 -1.15 15.96
CA THR A 526 4.58 -2.14 14.86
C THR A 526 3.19 -2.52 14.39
N THR A 527 2.20 -2.50 15.28
CA THR A 527 0.82 -2.87 14.96
C THR A 527 -0.17 -1.89 15.53
N GLY A 528 -1.31 -1.71 14.85
CA GLY A 528 -2.47 -1.01 15.35
C GLY A 528 -2.43 0.52 15.32
N VAL A 529 -1.27 1.15 15.33
CA VAL A 529 -1.15 2.60 15.34
C VAL A 529 -1.19 3.17 13.92
N ASP A 530 -2.19 4.00 13.64
CA ASP A 530 -2.35 4.69 12.36
C ASP A 530 -1.94 6.17 12.52
N VAL A 531 -0.81 6.54 11.88
CA VAL A 531 -0.31 7.92 11.83
C VAL A 531 0.02 8.25 10.36
N PRO A 532 -0.96 8.73 9.57
CA PRO A 532 -0.77 8.98 8.14
C PRO A 532 0.38 9.95 7.83
N ALA A 533 0.62 10.92 8.70
CA ALA A 533 1.64 11.96 8.53
C ALA A 533 3.09 11.49 8.71
N VAL A 534 3.35 10.22 9.07
CA VAL A 534 4.71 9.69 9.23
C VAL A 534 5.46 9.72 7.90
N ARG A 535 6.52 10.50 7.82
CA ARG A 535 7.38 10.69 6.64
C ARG A 535 8.66 9.89 6.69
N ASN A 536 9.10 9.53 7.90
CA ASN A 536 10.38 8.85 8.09
C ASN A 536 10.22 7.65 9.00
N ILE A 537 10.88 6.56 8.64
CA ILE A 537 11.06 5.36 9.45
C ILE A 537 12.55 5.10 9.57
N ALA A 538 13.06 4.93 10.79
CA ALA A 538 14.45 4.62 11.03
C ALA A 538 14.63 3.30 11.78
N PHE A 539 15.52 2.45 11.27
CA PHE A 539 15.90 1.20 11.91
C PHE A 539 17.22 1.36 12.66
N PHE A 540 17.14 1.43 13.99
CA PHE A 540 18.27 1.44 14.90
C PHE A 540 18.49 0.08 15.56
N ARG A 541 17.64 -0.89 15.24
CA ARG A 541 17.73 -2.28 15.69
C ARG A 541 17.96 -3.23 14.54
N TYR A 542 18.74 -4.28 14.79
CA TYR A 542 18.85 -5.39 13.83
C TYR A 542 17.52 -6.13 13.75
N MET A 543 17.02 -6.30 12.53
CA MET A 543 15.75 -7.00 12.28
C MET A 543 16.00 -8.43 11.83
N LYS A 544 15.25 -9.38 12.39
CA LYS A 544 15.35 -10.81 12.07
C LYS A 544 14.04 -11.34 11.48
N SER A 545 12.89 -10.74 11.84
CA SER A 545 11.57 -11.14 11.41
C SER A 545 11.12 -10.33 10.19
N PRO A 546 10.95 -10.97 9.00
CA PRO A 546 10.37 -10.31 7.83
C PRO A 546 8.94 -9.79 8.09
N ILE A 547 8.13 -10.53 8.85
CA ILE A 547 6.77 -10.10 9.18
C ILE A 547 6.80 -8.79 9.95
N SER A 548 7.61 -8.71 11.01
CA SER A 548 7.76 -7.49 11.79
C SER A 548 8.32 -6.33 10.94
N PHE A 549 9.26 -6.61 10.05
CA PHE A 549 9.81 -5.63 9.12
C PHE A 549 8.72 -5.01 8.23
N TYR A 550 7.91 -5.84 7.54
CA TYR A 550 6.83 -5.34 6.70
C TYR A 550 5.76 -4.57 7.47
N GLN A 551 5.50 -4.94 8.73
CA GLN A 551 4.59 -4.18 9.58
C GLN A 551 5.15 -2.80 9.95
N MET A 552 6.45 -2.72 10.24
CA MET A 552 7.14 -1.45 10.53
C MET A 552 7.18 -0.54 9.31
N ILE A 553 7.53 -1.08 8.13
CA ILE A 553 7.45 -0.35 6.85
C ILE A 553 6.03 0.15 6.60
N GLY A 554 5.03 -0.68 6.89
CA GLY A 554 3.62 -0.34 6.75
C GLY A 554 3.17 0.90 7.54
N ARG A 555 3.95 1.37 8.52
CA ARG A 555 3.65 2.63 9.25
C ARG A 555 3.92 3.87 8.42
N GLY A 556 4.84 3.80 7.47
CA GLY A 556 5.14 4.88 6.52
C GLY A 556 4.27 4.90 5.28
N THR A 557 3.60 3.81 4.95
CA THR A 557 2.96 3.62 3.64
C THR A 557 1.67 4.43 3.43
N ARG A 558 1.08 5.00 4.48
CA ARG A 558 -0.13 5.82 4.33
C ARG A 558 0.14 7.07 3.51
N ILE A 559 -0.74 7.35 2.55
CA ILE A 559 -0.82 8.65 1.90
C ILE A 559 -1.55 9.61 2.83
N ASP A 560 -1.07 10.85 2.90
CA ASP A 560 -1.69 11.92 3.68
C ASP A 560 -1.82 13.17 2.81
N GLU A 561 -2.91 13.24 2.06
CA GLU A 561 -3.19 14.33 1.13
C GLU A 561 -3.20 15.72 1.80
N PRO A 562 -3.80 15.87 3.01
CA PRO A 562 -3.80 17.17 3.69
C PRO A 562 -2.41 17.73 3.97
N THR A 563 -1.42 16.89 4.23
CA THR A 563 -0.03 17.30 4.46
C THR A 563 0.85 17.17 3.21
N GLY A 564 0.29 16.76 2.08
CA GLY A 564 1.04 16.54 0.84
C GLY A 564 2.02 15.36 0.93
N LYS A 565 1.78 14.39 1.80
CA LYS A 565 2.65 13.21 1.92
C LYS A 565 2.26 12.13 0.91
N LEU A 566 3.12 11.90 -0.08
CA LEU A 566 3.00 10.81 -1.06
C LEU A 566 4.16 9.83 -1.02
N MET A 567 5.22 10.19 -0.34
CA MET A 567 6.42 9.39 -0.19
C MET A 567 6.83 9.37 1.28
N PHE A 568 7.53 8.33 1.67
CA PHE A 568 8.22 8.25 2.95
C PHE A 568 9.64 7.72 2.76
N THR A 569 10.52 8.06 3.69
CA THR A 569 11.91 7.64 3.65
C THR A 569 12.19 6.63 4.76
N VAL A 570 12.88 5.57 4.42
CA VAL A 570 13.41 4.57 5.34
C VAL A 570 14.90 4.81 5.52
N TYR A 571 15.31 5.14 6.73
CA TYR A 571 16.72 5.25 7.12
C TYR A 571 17.14 3.94 7.77
N ASP A 572 18.00 3.19 7.10
CA ASP A 572 18.43 1.87 7.54
C ASP A 572 19.92 1.85 7.91
N TYR A 573 20.17 1.78 9.21
CA TYR A 573 21.51 1.72 9.79
C TYR A 573 21.97 0.30 10.12
N THR A 574 21.07 -0.67 10.01
CA THR A 574 21.32 -2.04 10.51
C THR A 574 21.21 -3.11 9.43
N GLY A 575 20.89 -2.71 8.19
CA GLY A 575 20.66 -3.61 7.08
C GLY A 575 19.32 -4.34 7.16
N ALA A 576 18.30 -3.72 7.80
CA ALA A 576 16.96 -4.28 7.90
C ALA A 576 16.28 -4.45 6.54
N THR A 577 16.57 -3.56 5.58
CA THR A 577 16.00 -3.56 4.24
C THR A 577 16.39 -4.73 3.36
N ARG A 578 17.41 -5.55 3.76
CA ARG A 578 17.68 -6.85 3.13
C ARG A 578 16.45 -7.78 3.16
N LEU A 579 15.55 -7.59 4.13
CA LEU A 579 14.35 -8.39 4.28
C LEU A 579 13.29 -8.15 3.16
N PHE A 580 13.43 -7.12 2.33
CA PHE A 580 12.67 -6.99 1.08
C PHE A 580 13.00 -8.09 0.07
N ALA A 581 14.23 -8.60 0.08
CA ALA A 581 14.70 -9.64 -0.83
C ALA A 581 14.31 -11.07 -0.41
N GLU A 582 13.72 -11.25 0.78
CA GLU A 582 13.29 -12.57 1.24
C GLU A 582 12.23 -13.17 0.32
N ASP A 583 12.48 -14.38 -0.16
CA ASP A 583 11.61 -15.07 -1.09
C ASP A 583 10.37 -15.64 -0.40
N PHE A 584 9.20 -15.27 -0.89
CA PHE A 584 7.95 -15.91 -0.54
C PHE A 584 7.69 -17.07 -1.51
N ILE A 585 7.49 -18.29 -0.98
CA ILE A 585 7.15 -19.46 -1.80
C ILE A 585 5.72 -19.28 -2.31
N THR A 586 5.54 -19.33 -3.62
CA THR A 586 4.23 -19.18 -4.26
C THR A 586 3.41 -20.48 -4.33
N LYS A 587 4.02 -21.63 -4.07
CA LYS A 587 3.37 -22.94 -3.99
C LYS A 587 3.99 -23.76 -2.88
N PRO A 588 3.20 -24.34 -1.96
CA PRO A 588 3.74 -25.34 -1.05
C PRO A 588 4.25 -26.53 -1.88
N PRO A 589 5.32 -27.20 -1.47
CA PRO A 589 5.72 -28.45 -2.10
C PRO A 589 4.53 -29.40 -2.02
N SER A 590 4.13 -29.99 -3.13
CA SER A 590 3.12 -31.03 -3.19
C SER A 590 3.60 -32.23 -2.36
N THR A 591 3.20 -32.28 -1.11
CA THR A 591 3.33 -33.52 -0.31
C THR A 591 2.27 -34.48 -0.82
N GLY A 592 2.67 -35.32 -1.74
CA GLY A 592 1.93 -36.52 -2.05
C GLY A 592 1.94 -37.41 -0.79
N GLY A 593 0.77 -37.70 -0.28
CA GLY A 593 0.62 -38.68 0.78
C GLY A 593 -0.37 -38.21 1.84
N GLY A 594 -1.61 -38.64 1.74
CA GLY A 594 -2.59 -38.57 2.80
C GLY A 594 -2.10 -39.30 4.04
N GLY A 595 -2.02 -38.58 5.14
CA GLY A 595 -1.80 -39.17 6.47
C GLY A 595 -2.61 -38.37 7.47
N THR A 596 -3.81 -38.84 7.75
CA THR A 596 -4.56 -38.47 8.96
C THR A 596 -3.89 -39.16 10.17
N GLY A 597 -2.82 -38.49 10.67
CA GLY A 597 -2.23 -38.87 11.95
C GLY A 597 -2.51 -37.75 12.96
N PRO A 598 -2.79 -38.05 14.23
CA PRO A 598 -2.87 -37.04 15.27
C PRO A 598 -1.54 -36.31 15.34
N GLY A 599 -1.60 -34.97 15.41
CA GLY A 599 -0.40 -34.13 15.51
C GLY A 599 0.45 -34.52 16.72
N PRO A 600 1.78 -34.28 16.66
CA PRO A 600 2.65 -34.58 17.79
C PRO A 600 2.16 -33.83 19.03
N GLY A 601 1.98 -34.58 20.10
CA GLY A 601 1.64 -34.02 21.42
C GLY A 601 2.68 -33.01 21.88
N PRO A 602 2.37 -32.20 22.90
CA PRO A 602 3.30 -31.20 23.40
C PRO A 602 4.63 -31.87 23.76
N GLY A 603 5.69 -31.40 23.16
CA GLY A 603 7.07 -31.78 23.51
C GLY A 603 7.40 -31.38 24.94
N PRO A 604 8.46 -31.95 25.52
CA PRO A 604 8.86 -31.60 26.87
C PRO A 604 8.99 -30.08 27.01
N ILE A 605 8.46 -29.55 28.13
CA ILE A 605 8.58 -28.13 28.49
C ILE A 605 10.07 -27.91 28.75
N ASP A 606 10.71 -27.11 27.87
CA ASP A 606 12.06 -26.64 28.13
C ASP A 606 12.06 -25.81 29.42
N PRO A 607 13.08 -25.95 30.29
CA PRO A 607 13.17 -25.14 31.48
C PRO A 607 13.16 -23.63 31.08
N PRO A 608 12.59 -22.75 31.92
CA PRO A 608 12.55 -21.33 31.60
C PRO A 608 13.97 -20.84 31.32
N PRO A 609 14.18 -19.99 30.28
CA PRO A 609 15.50 -19.49 29.95
C PRO A 609 16.09 -18.78 31.18
N PRO A 610 17.40 -18.93 31.44
CA PRO A 610 18.05 -18.25 32.54
C PRO A 610 17.78 -16.74 32.45
N PRO A 611 17.69 -16.02 33.61
CA PRO A 611 17.44 -14.59 33.59
C PRO A 611 18.47 -13.89 32.68
N PRO A 612 18.06 -12.95 31.84
CA PRO A 612 18.96 -12.31 30.89
C PRO A 612 20.10 -11.62 31.64
N GLU A 613 21.33 -11.93 31.26
CA GLU A 613 22.53 -11.28 31.78
C GLU A 613 22.39 -9.76 31.63
N PRO A 614 22.78 -8.97 32.65
CA PRO A 614 22.69 -7.52 32.58
C PRO A 614 23.57 -7.01 31.43
N PRO A 615 23.06 -6.06 30.62
CA PRO A 615 23.83 -5.55 29.49
C PRO A 615 25.06 -4.78 29.96
N VAL A 616 26.15 -4.90 29.20
CA VAL A 616 27.41 -4.16 29.39
C VAL A 616 27.33 -2.86 28.61
N ILE A 617 27.70 -1.73 29.24
CA ILE A 617 27.79 -0.42 28.61
C ILE A 617 29.27 -0.01 28.46
N VAL A 618 29.58 0.47 27.26
CA VAL A 618 30.94 0.92 26.92
C VAL A 618 30.90 2.15 26.03
N ASP A 619 31.65 3.16 26.32
CA ASP A 619 31.86 4.36 25.54
C ASP A 619 33.32 4.53 25.07
N GLY A 620 33.59 5.61 24.34
CA GLY A 620 34.93 5.93 23.81
C GLY A 620 35.26 5.24 22.47
N PHE A 621 34.26 4.77 21.73
CA PHE A 621 34.44 4.29 20.37
C PHE A 621 34.38 5.43 19.34
N GLU A 622 35.31 5.38 18.38
CA GLU A 622 35.23 6.24 17.20
C GLU A 622 34.24 5.63 16.21
N VAL A 623 33.12 6.29 16.00
CA VAL A 623 32.02 5.81 15.15
C VAL A 623 31.95 6.65 13.89
N HIS A 624 32.04 5.98 12.75
CA HIS A 624 31.91 6.57 11.42
C HIS A 624 30.72 5.99 10.68
N MET A 625 29.96 6.89 10.03
CA MET A 625 28.83 6.53 9.17
C MET A 625 29.28 6.58 7.73
N SER A 626 29.06 5.48 6.99
CA SER A 626 29.32 5.40 5.56
C SER A 626 28.01 5.24 4.80
N PRO A 627 27.65 6.17 3.89
CA PRO A 627 26.46 5.99 3.06
C PRO A 627 26.70 4.83 2.09
N LEU A 628 25.75 3.91 2.01
CA LEU A 628 25.76 2.76 1.09
C LEU A 628 24.94 2.98 -0.18
N GLY A 629 24.16 4.07 -0.23
CA GLY A 629 23.38 4.46 -1.38
C GLY A 629 21.92 4.80 -1.07
N ARG A 630 21.26 5.28 -2.12
CA ARG A 630 19.82 5.60 -2.12
C ARG A 630 19.09 4.65 -3.06
N PHE A 631 17.94 4.17 -2.63
CA PHE A 631 17.16 3.19 -3.37
C PHE A 631 15.69 3.64 -3.37
N VAL A 632 14.93 3.18 -4.35
CA VAL A 632 13.48 3.27 -4.37
C VAL A 632 12.89 1.88 -4.37
N VAL A 633 11.81 1.67 -3.64
CA VAL A 633 11.08 0.40 -3.70
C VAL A 633 10.21 0.40 -4.95
N ALA A 634 10.54 -0.50 -5.88
CA ALA A 634 9.83 -0.65 -7.14
C ALA A 634 9.32 -2.10 -7.30
N PRO A 635 8.23 -2.32 -8.07
CA PRO A 635 7.73 -3.65 -8.37
C PRO A 635 8.62 -4.33 -9.43
N ILE A 636 9.41 -5.29 -9.01
CA ILE A 636 10.18 -6.16 -9.92
C ILE A 636 9.58 -7.55 -9.87
N ASN A 637 9.07 -8.04 -11.01
CA ASN A 637 8.39 -9.34 -11.11
C ASN A 637 7.27 -9.50 -10.06
N GLY A 638 6.53 -8.41 -9.77
CA GLY A 638 5.45 -8.38 -8.79
C GLY A 638 5.89 -8.36 -7.32
N LYS A 639 7.19 -8.22 -7.04
CA LYS A 639 7.74 -8.09 -5.68
C LYS A 639 8.21 -6.66 -5.43
N ALA A 640 8.04 -6.18 -4.20
CA ALA A 640 8.61 -4.90 -3.76
C ALA A 640 10.12 -5.08 -3.54
N MET A 641 10.94 -4.52 -4.42
CA MET A 641 12.39 -4.63 -4.37
C MET A 641 13.05 -3.26 -4.28
N PRO A 642 14.10 -3.12 -3.44
CA PRO A 642 14.94 -1.92 -3.48
C PRO A 642 15.75 -1.87 -4.79
N VAL A 643 15.60 -0.80 -5.53
CA VAL A 643 16.31 -0.53 -6.79
C VAL A 643 17.17 0.70 -6.57
N PRO A 644 18.48 0.69 -6.89
CA PRO A 644 19.29 1.91 -6.86
C PRO A 644 18.62 3.02 -7.67
N ILE A 645 18.62 4.24 -7.16
CA ILE A 645 17.94 5.35 -7.84
C ILE A 645 18.52 5.59 -9.23
N ASP A 646 19.82 5.44 -9.41
CA ASP A 646 20.47 5.62 -10.72
C ASP A 646 20.02 4.55 -11.73
N ASP A 647 19.88 3.29 -11.30
CA ASP A 647 19.35 2.21 -12.14
C ASP A 647 17.86 2.44 -12.47
N TYR A 648 17.10 2.93 -11.51
CA TYR A 648 15.69 3.29 -11.72
C TYR A 648 15.55 4.41 -12.75
N LYS A 649 16.39 5.44 -12.67
CA LYS A 649 16.44 6.54 -13.64
C LYS A 649 16.84 6.03 -15.02
N ALA A 650 17.90 5.21 -15.09
CA ALA A 650 18.38 4.66 -16.36
C ALA A 650 17.30 3.78 -17.03
N GLY A 651 16.62 2.94 -16.28
CA GLY A 651 15.53 2.10 -16.77
C GLY A 651 14.33 2.91 -17.28
N LEU A 652 13.93 3.95 -16.55
CA LEU A 652 12.86 4.85 -16.97
C LEU A 652 13.24 5.63 -18.25
N SER A 653 14.47 6.17 -18.31
CA SER A 653 15.02 6.84 -19.48
C SER A 653 15.04 5.93 -20.71
N ALA A 654 15.53 4.70 -20.55
CA ALA A 654 15.57 3.71 -21.62
C ALA A 654 14.16 3.37 -22.14
N ARG A 655 13.18 3.23 -21.24
CA ARG A 655 11.80 2.96 -21.63
C ARG A 655 11.20 4.14 -22.39
N LEU A 656 11.41 5.37 -21.93
CA LEU A 656 10.91 6.57 -22.61
C LEU A 656 11.54 6.73 -24.00
N THR A 657 12.85 6.53 -24.14
CA THR A 657 13.54 6.64 -25.43
C THR A 657 13.16 5.53 -26.41
N GLN A 658 12.74 4.35 -25.91
CA GLN A 658 12.15 3.30 -26.74
C GLN A 658 10.81 3.74 -27.34
N GLU A 659 9.96 4.40 -26.57
CA GLU A 659 8.65 4.91 -27.02
C GLU A 659 8.79 6.17 -27.88
N CYS A 660 9.72 7.04 -27.53
CA CYS A 660 9.98 8.32 -28.19
C CYS A 660 11.49 8.49 -28.41
N PRO A 661 12.04 8.11 -29.59
CA PRO A 661 13.48 8.14 -29.83
C PRO A 661 14.11 9.53 -29.81
N THR A 662 13.35 10.59 -30.02
CA THR A 662 13.85 11.98 -30.01
C THR A 662 12.97 12.90 -29.17
N LEU A 663 13.55 14.01 -28.70
CA LEU A 663 12.83 15.04 -27.96
C LEU A 663 11.64 15.61 -28.76
N GLU A 664 11.80 15.77 -30.08
CA GLU A 664 10.74 16.28 -30.98
C GLU A 664 9.57 15.28 -31.01
N ALA A 665 9.85 13.98 -31.13
CA ALA A 665 8.85 12.93 -31.11
C ALA A 665 8.13 12.89 -29.75
N PHE A 666 8.88 13.00 -28.66
CA PHE A 666 8.31 13.08 -27.31
C PHE A 666 7.40 14.30 -27.15
N ARG A 667 7.86 15.48 -27.55
CA ARG A 667 7.10 16.73 -27.48
C ARG A 667 5.80 16.66 -28.29
N ALA A 668 5.87 16.17 -29.53
CA ALA A 668 4.70 16.03 -30.39
C ALA A 668 3.61 15.14 -29.79
N ARG A 669 4.01 14.02 -29.18
CA ARG A 669 3.07 13.11 -28.49
C ARG A 669 2.62 13.66 -27.13
N TRP A 670 3.47 14.43 -26.41
CA TRP A 670 3.13 15.00 -25.11
C TRP A 670 1.96 15.99 -25.17
N VAL A 671 1.91 16.83 -26.19
CA VAL A 671 0.84 17.82 -26.36
C VAL A 671 -0.51 17.21 -26.75
N ASN A 672 -0.52 15.95 -27.16
CA ASN A 672 -1.71 15.20 -27.50
C ASN A 672 -2.11 14.28 -26.32
N PRO A 673 -3.23 14.56 -25.61
CA PRO A 673 -3.58 13.80 -24.40
C PRO A 673 -3.59 12.28 -24.56
N PRO A 674 -4.24 11.68 -25.58
CA PRO A 674 -4.23 10.22 -25.74
C PRO A 674 -2.83 9.63 -25.96
N GLU A 675 -1.98 10.32 -26.73
CA GLU A 675 -0.62 9.83 -27.00
C GLU A 675 0.30 9.98 -25.82
N ARG A 676 0.09 11.02 -25.01
CA ARG A 676 0.79 11.19 -23.73
C ARG A 676 0.42 10.10 -22.74
N GLU A 677 -0.87 9.76 -22.61
CA GLU A 677 -1.33 8.67 -21.78
C GLU A 677 -0.68 7.35 -22.17
N GLU A 678 -0.57 7.05 -23.47
CA GLU A 678 0.15 5.87 -23.97
C GLU A 678 1.62 5.83 -23.51
N ILE A 679 2.33 6.96 -23.56
CA ILE A 679 3.72 7.04 -23.07
C ILE A 679 3.78 6.76 -21.58
N ILE A 680 2.92 7.41 -20.81
CA ILE A 680 2.89 7.25 -19.34
C ILE A 680 2.55 5.80 -18.98
N ASP A 681 1.55 5.19 -19.63
CA ASP A 681 1.14 3.81 -19.40
C ASP A 681 2.25 2.81 -19.78
N ALA A 682 2.97 3.06 -20.86
CA ALA A 682 4.12 2.25 -21.23
C ALA A 682 5.24 2.28 -20.18
N ILE A 683 5.49 3.44 -19.58
CA ILE A 683 6.45 3.61 -18.50
C ILE A 683 5.97 2.89 -17.24
N VAL A 684 4.71 3.12 -16.85
CA VAL A 684 4.13 2.54 -15.62
C VAL A 684 4.02 1.02 -15.71
N SER A 685 3.60 0.48 -16.87
CA SER A 685 3.51 -0.97 -17.08
C SER A 685 4.87 -1.66 -17.01
N SER A 686 5.96 -0.92 -17.17
CA SER A 686 7.33 -1.41 -17.00
C SER A 686 7.85 -1.30 -15.56
N GLY A 687 7.00 -0.91 -14.60
CA GLY A 687 7.35 -0.79 -13.19
C GLY A 687 7.98 0.56 -12.77
N TYR A 688 7.96 1.57 -13.65
CA TYR A 688 8.48 2.89 -13.35
C TYR A 688 7.36 3.91 -13.16
N SER A 689 7.59 4.94 -12.34
CA SER A 689 6.63 6.01 -12.11
C SER A 689 7.28 7.38 -12.31
N PRO A 690 6.84 8.16 -13.32
CA PRO A 690 7.32 9.51 -13.53
C PRO A 690 7.12 10.43 -12.31
N SER A 691 6.02 10.23 -11.57
CA SER A 691 5.74 11.02 -10.37
C SER A 691 6.66 10.68 -9.21
N VAL A 692 7.04 9.41 -9.06
CA VAL A 692 8.05 8.99 -8.07
C VAL A 692 9.39 9.64 -8.41
N LEU A 693 9.78 9.65 -9.69
CA LEU A 693 11.01 10.33 -10.13
C LEU A 693 10.97 11.82 -9.77
N ARG A 694 9.88 12.53 -10.09
CA ARG A 694 9.73 13.96 -9.78
C ARG A 694 9.89 14.25 -8.28
N MET A 695 9.36 13.37 -7.41
CA MET A 695 9.52 13.49 -5.96
C MET A 695 10.96 13.22 -5.51
N LEU A 696 11.60 12.17 -6.04
CA LEU A 696 12.97 11.79 -5.72
C LEU A 696 13.98 12.90 -6.08
N GLU A 697 13.72 13.61 -7.19
CA GLU A 697 14.54 14.74 -7.65
C GLU A 697 14.13 16.08 -7.05
N GLN A 698 13.13 16.10 -6.16
CA GLN A 698 12.58 17.33 -5.55
C GLN A 698 12.09 18.36 -6.57
N MET A 699 11.61 17.91 -7.74
CA MET A 699 11.17 18.74 -8.86
C MET A 699 9.65 19.00 -8.80
N ASN A 700 9.08 19.28 -7.65
CA ASN A 700 7.63 19.45 -7.47
C ASN A 700 7.05 20.65 -8.22
N ASP A 701 7.87 21.67 -8.47
CA ASP A 701 7.47 22.88 -9.22
C ASP A 701 7.60 22.74 -10.75
N TYR A 702 8.09 21.58 -11.21
CA TYR A 702 8.25 21.28 -12.62
C TYR A 702 7.05 20.49 -13.17
N ASP A 703 6.78 20.66 -14.46
CA ASP A 703 5.86 19.77 -15.17
C ASP A 703 6.51 18.41 -15.40
N LEU A 704 5.72 17.32 -15.48
CA LEU A 704 6.28 16.01 -15.78
C LEU A 704 7.00 15.97 -17.15
N TYR A 705 6.59 16.81 -18.08
CA TYR A 705 7.32 17.01 -19.35
C TYR A 705 8.78 17.37 -19.11
N ASP A 706 9.03 18.36 -18.26
CA ASP A 706 10.39 18.82 -17.97
C ASP A 706 11.23 17.78 -17.26
N VAL A 707 10.64 17.07 -16.31
CA VAL A 707 11.31 15.98 -15.59
C VAL A 707 11.72 14.85 -16.53
N LEU A 708 10.82 14.43 -17.41
CA LEU A 708 11.06 13.34 -18.36
C LEU A 708 11.99 13.77 -19.50
N ALA A 709 11.85 15.01 -19.96
CA ALA A 709 12.71 15.55 -21.03
C ALA A 709 14.16 15.78 -20.56
N ASP A 710 14.35 16.21 -19.32
CA ASP A 710 15.67 16.27 -18.69
C ASP A 710 16.29 14.88 -18.58
N LEU A 711 15.57 13.93 -18.00
CA LEU A 711 16.05 12.58 -17.78
C LEU A 711 16.47 11.86 -19.07
N ALA A 712 15.66 11.95 -20.12
CA ALA A 712 15.85 11.12 -21.31
C ALA A 712 16.64 11.82 -22.43
N TYR A 713 16.57 13.16 -22.50
CA TYR A 713 17.15 13.91 -23.61
C TYR A 713 18.09 15.02 -23.16
N GLY A 714 18.31 15.20 -21.85
CA GLY A 714 19.19 16.24 -21.33
C GLY A 714 18.67 17.66 -21.56
N LEU A 715 17.35 17.84 -21.73
CA LEU A 715 16.76 19.17 -21.83
C LEU A 715 16.87 19.86 -20.46
N LEU A 716 17.47 21.06 -20.44
CA LEU A 716 17.50 21.84 -19.21
C LEU A 716 16.07 22.11 -18.71
N PRO A 717 15.70 21.58 -17.53
CA PRO A 717 14.34 21.65 -17.05
C PRO A 717 13.97 23.07 -16.64
N ARG A 718 12.70 23.43 -16.83
CA ARG A 718 12.12 24.70 -16.39
C ARG A 718 10.99 24.44 -15.42
N THR A 719 10.89 25.26 -14.39
CA THR A 719 9.69 25.27 -13.56
C THR A 719 8.47 25.64 -14.40
N ARG A 720 7.29 25.29 -13.95
CA ARG A 720 6.04 25.66 -14.64
C ARG A 720 5.93 27.16 -14.87
N GLU A 721 6.34 27.95 -13.89
CA GLU A 721 6.36 29.41 -13.99
C GLU A 721 7.36 29.92 -15.05
N GLU A 722 8.61 29.43 -15.01
CA GLU A 722 9.63 29.77 -16.01
C GLU A 722 9.20 29.37 -17.41
N ARG A 723 8.54 28.22 -17.58
CA ARG A 723 8.02 27.78 -18.86
C ARG A 723 6.91 28.71 -19.39
N CYS A 724 6.03 29.15 -18.51
CA CYS A 724 4.99 30.12 -18.82
C CYS A 724 5.61 31.47 -19.27
N LEU A 725 6.63 31.96 -18.55
CA LEU A 725 7.35 33.17 -18.93
C LEU A 725 8.09 33.04 -20.28
N ALA A 726 8.76 31.88 -20.48
CA ALA A 726 9.44 31.58 -21.74
C ALA A 726 8.45 31.52 -22.93
N PHE A 727 7.27 30.93 -22.74
CA PHE A 727 6.21 30.93 -23.74
C PHE A 727 5.80 32.33 -24.14
N ARG A 728 5.51 33.21 -23.17
CA ARG A 728 5.12 34.59 -23.44
C ARG A 728 6.21 35.36 -24.17
N TYR A 729 7.46 35.17 -23.79
CA TYR A 729 8.59 35.85 -24.41
C TYR A 729 8.87 35.34 -25.82
N LYS A 730 9.03 34.04 -26.02
CA LYS A 730 9.39 33.48 -27.33
C LYS A 730 8.29 33.61 -28.37
N HIS A 731 7.03 33.60 -27.93
CA HIS A 731 5.86 33.64 -28.82
C HIS A 731 5.09 34.96 -28.74
N ALA A 732 5.78 36.06 -28.29
CA ALA A 732 5.19 37.40 -28.19
C ALA A 732 4.56 37.88 -29.51
N GLY A 733 5.22 37.62 -30.65
CA GLY A 733 4.72 37.98 -31.97
C GLY A 733 3.42 37.23 -32.35
N TRP A 734 3.32 35.94 -32.02
CA TRP A 734 2.11 35.18 -32.23
C TRP A 734 0.98 35.67 -31.32
N LEU A 735 1.26 35.91 -30.04
CA LEU A 735 0.29 36.48 -29.10
C LEU A 735 -0.24 37.82 -29.55
N ALA A 736 0.64 38.70 -30.03
CA ALA A 736 0.26 40.05 -30.53
C ALA A 736 -0.60 39.99 -31.81
N ALA A 737 -0.49 38.94 -32.60
CA ALA A 737 -1.28 38.76 -33.82
C ALA A 737 -2.71 38.23 -33.54
N LEU A 738 -3.01 37.77 -32.31
CA LEU A 738 -4.33 37.31 -31.93
C LEU A 738 -5.27 38.48 -31.60
N PRO A 739 -6.60 38.28 -31.78
CA PRO A 739 -7.60 39.21 -31.25
C PRO A 739 -7.39 39.42 -29.73
N GLU A 740 -7.57 40.64 -29.25
CA GLU A 740 -7.21 41.03 -27.87
C GLU A 740 -7.83 40.14 -26.80
N GLN A 741 -9.11 39.79 -26.96
CA GLN A 741 -9.79 38.92 -25.97
C GLN A 741 -9.28 37.48 -26.01
N ALA A 742 -8.98 36.95 -27.22
CA ALA A 742 -8.38 35.62 -27.36
C ALA A 742 -6.99 35.57 -26.71
N ARG A 743 -6.17 36.64 -26.95
CA ARG A 743 -4.85 36.80 -26.33
C ARG A 743 -4.95 36.80 -24.80
N LYS A 744 -5.84 37.59 -24.20
CA LYS A 744 -6.06 37.65 -22.75
C LYS A 744 -6.46 36.29 -22.20
N THR A 745 -7.32 35.55 -22.91
CA THR A 745 -7.74 34.21 -22.50
C THR A 745 -6.58 33.22 -22.56
N ILE A 746 -5.74 33.27 -23.60
CA ILE A 746 -4.55 32.41 -23.71
C ILE A 746 -3.52 32.72 -22.61
N GLU A 747 -3.32 34.00 -22.30
CA GLU A 747 -2.46 34.41 -21.18
C GLU A 747 -2.99 33.91 -19.84
N ALA A 748 -4.31 34.00 -19.59
CA ALA A 748 -4.94 33.43 -18.39
C ALA A 748 -4.84 31.89 -18.33
N ILE A 749 -4.94 31.21 -19.48
CA ILE A 749 -4.72 29.76 -19.58
C ILE A 749 -3.26 29.41 -19.27
N ALA A 750 -2.30 30.22 -19.75
CA ALA A 750 -0.89 30.03 -19.41
C ALA A 750 -0.62 30.21 -17.91
N ASP A 751 -1.32 31.14 -17.23
CA ASP A 751 -1.25 31.26 -15.77
C ASP A 751 -1.82 30.02 -15.06
N GLN A 752 -2.86 29.38 -15.59
CA GLN A 752 -3.34 28.10 -15.08
C GLN A 752 -2.32 26.97 -15.27
N PHE A 753 -1.49 27.02 -16.33
CA PHE A 753 -0.37 26.08 -16.46
C PHE A 753 0.71 26.35 -15.40
N ALA A 754 1.04 27.58 -15.10
CA ALA A 754 2.01 27.91 -14.06
C ALA A 754 1.58 27.30 -12.69
N VAL A 755 0.29 27.23 -12.45
CA VAL A 755 -0.30 26.64 -11.25
C VAL A 755 -0.42 25.11 -11.35
N GLY A 756 -1.02 24.58 -12.41
CA GLY A 756 -1.47 23.18 -12.53
C GLY A 756 -0.71 22.31 -13.54
N GLY A 757 0.27 22.86 -14.25
CA GLY A 757 0.99 22.14 -15.29
C GLY A 757 0.10 21.70 -16.45
N THR A 758 0.54 20.69 -17.18
CA THR A 758 -0.18 20.11 -18.31
C THR A 758 -1.61 19.71 -17.95
N GLU A 759 -1.83 19.14 -16.78
CA GLU A 759 -3.18 18.75 -16.33
C GLU A 759 -4.07 19.96 -16.02
N GLY A 760 -3.50 21.08 -15.55
CA GLY A 760 -4.22 22.32 -15.35
C GLY A 760 -4.78 22.87 -16.65
N LEU A 761 -4.03 22.76 -17.76
CA LEU A 761 -4.47 23.16 -19.09
C LEU A 761 -5.63 22.32 -19.64
N GLU A 762 -5.70 21.07 -19.26
CA GLU A 762 -6.63 20.08 -19.82
C GLU A 762 -7.86 19.82 -18.93
N ASN A 763 -7.88 20.46 -17.77
CA ASN A 763 -9.02 20.35 -16.87
C ASN A 763 -10.27 20.98 -17.51
N PRO A 764 -11.38 20.23 -17.66
CA PRO A 764 -12.63 20.79 -18.19
C PRO A 764 -13.15 22.01 -17.43
N HIS A 765 -12.79 22.15 -16.16
CA HIS A 765 -13.15 23.29 -15.32
C HIS A 765 -12.26 24.53 -15.51
N ILE A 766 -11.21 24.45 -16.34
CA ILE A 766 -10.34 25.61 -16.63
C ILE A 766 -11.15 26.82 -17.10
N TRP A 767 -12.21 26.57 -17.86
CA TRP A 767 -13.10 27.61 -18.38
C TRP A 767 -13.96 28.30 -17.29
N GLN A 768 -14.06 27.69 -16.12
CA GLN A 768 -14.82 28.19 -14.97
C GLN A 768 -13.92 28.88 -13.94
N THR A 769 -12.61 28.88 -14.15
CA THR A 769 -11.69 29.61 -13.28
C THR A 769 -11.95 31.11 -13.43
N PRO A 770 -11.92 31.89 -12.32
CA PRO A 770 -12.26 33.32 -12.38
C PRO A 770 -11.46 34.09 -13.41
N GLU A 771 -10.16 33.81 -13.54
CA GLU A 771 -9.24 34.50 -14.42
C GLU A 771 -9.53 34.21 -15.90
N VAL A 772 -9.77 32.95 -16.25
CA VAL A 772 -10.08 32.51 -17.61
C VAL A 772 -11.50 32.97 -18.01
N ALA A 773 -12.47 32.89 -17.11
CA ALA A 773 -13.83 33.35 -17.33
C ALA A 773 -13.87 34.88 -17.52
N ALA A 774 -13.14 35.65 -16.71
CA ALA A 774 -13.02 37.12 -16.84
C ALA A 774 -12.35 37.55 -18.13
N ALA A 775 -11.41 36.76 -18.66
CA ALA A 775 -10.74 36.98 -19.95
C ALA A 775 -11.63 36.62 -21.16
N GLY A 776 -12.85 36.11 -20.96
CA GLY A 776 -13.82 35.77 -22.01
C GLY A 776 -13.93 34.29 -22.34
N GLY A 777 -13.12 33.42 -21.69
CA GLY A 777 -13.23 31.96 -21.75
C GLY A 777 -13.20 31.38 -23.18
N ILE A 778 -13.91 30.28 -23.36
CA ILE A 778 -13.97 29.58 -24.65
C ILE A 778 -14.59 30.44 -25.79
N ALA A 779 -15.48 31.37 -25.42
CA ALA A 779 -16.13 32.26 -26.39
C ALA A 779 -15.12 33.24 -27.04
N ALA A 780 -14.16 33.72 -26.25
CA ALA A 780 -13.09 34.60 -26.78
C ALA A 780 -12.16 33.85 -27.74
N LEU A 781 -11.86 32.57 -27.53
CA LEU A 781 -11.02 31.77 -28.43
C LEU A 781 -11.64 31.59 -29.80
N LYS A 782 -12.96 31.57 -29.92
CA LYS A 782 -13.65 31.50 -31.23
C LYS A 782 -13.28 32.65 -32.17
N SER A 783 -12.90 33.82 -31.63
CA SER A 783 -12.45 34.94 -32.45
C SER A 783 -11.08 34.71 -33.12
N ALA A 784 -10.28 33.80 -32.58
CA ALA A 784 -8.98 33.41 -33.12
C ALA A 784 -9.02 32.13 -33.97
N GLY A 785 -10.14 31.41 -33.96
CA GLY A 785 -10.35 30.15 -34.69
C GLY A 785 -11.16 29.14 -33.93
N GLU A 786 -11.09 27.87 -34.33
CA GLU A 786 -11.70 26.79 -33.58
C GLU A 786 -10.99 26.65 -32.21
N PRO A 787 -11.72 26.71 -31.06
CA PRO A 787 -11.10 26.74 -29.73
C PRO A 787 -10.16 25.55 -29.46
N LYS A 788 -10.50 24.37 -29.95
CA LYS A 788 -9.67 23.17 -29.81
C LYS A 788 -8.32 23.33 -30.55
N VAL A 789 -8.34 23.89 -31.75
CA VAL A 789 -7.13 24.11 -32.53
C VAL A 789 -6.26 25.20 -31.90
N VAL A 790 -6.87 26.28 -31.43
CA VAL A 790 -6.14 27.38 -30.77
C VAL A 790 -5.49 26.88 -29.46
N LEU A 791 -6.18 26.06 -28.67
CA LEU A 791 -5.64 25.45 -27.46
C LEU A 791 -4.48 24.52 -27.80
N GLN A 792 -4.63 23.67 -28.81
CA GLN A 792 -3.56 22.79 -29.27
C GLN A 792 -2.31 23.57 -29.70
N GLN A 793 -2.49 24.62 -30.49
CA GLN A 793 -1.39 25.51 -30.88
C GLN A 793 -0.73 26.22 -29.69
N THR A 794 -1.49 26.53 -28.64
CA THR A 794 -0.97 27.12 -27.42
C THR A 794 -0.07 26.10 -26.67
N LYS A 795 -0.51 24.84 -26.55
CA LYS A 795 0.29 23.78 -25.94
C LYS A 795 1.59 23.52 -26.71
N GLU A 796 1.51 23.39 -28.05
CA GLU A 796 2.69 23.17 -28.89
C GLU A 796 3.75 24.23 -28.66
N ARG A 797 3.33 25.50 -28.58
CA ARG A 797 4.23 26.65 -28.37
C ARG A 797 4.78 26.68 -26.94
N MET A 798 3.96 26.29 -25.94
CA MET A 798 4.36 26.26 -24.55
C MET A 798 5.48 25.24 -24.32
N PHE A 799 5.36 24.05 -24.91
CA PHE A 799 6.39 23.01 -24.77
C PHE A 799 7.57 23.18 -25.73
N ALA A 800 7.44 24.00 -26.77
CA ALA A 800 8.55 24.42 -27.60
C ALA A 800 9.31 25.64 -27.05
N ALA A 801 8.78 26.29 -26.01
CA ALA A 801 9.36 27.51 -25.41
C ALA A 801 10.60 27.29 -24.52
#